data_4a0949309461c611c62c5ad94f8c8512
#
_entry.id   4a0949309461c611c62c5ad94f8c8512
#
_cell.length_a   1.000
_cell.length_b   1.000
_cell.length_c   1.000
_cell.angle_alpha   90.00
_cell.angle_beta   90.00
_cell.angle_gamma   90.00
#
_symmetry.space_group_name_H-M   'P 1'
#
loop_
_entity.id
_entity.type
_entity.pdbx_description
1 polymer ?
#
loop_
_entity_poly.entity_id
_entity_poly.type
_entity_poly.pdbx_seq_one_letter_code
_entity_poly.pdbx_strand_id
1 'polypeptide(L)'
;MERKTKDEKNLKKAKKLDSKTNRKYSSRGQMKRRIKNSKTISNVKEIGDDGLIYLKSGEVATLIEVKAIDLSLTSNHEKNLFFSMLKALYQVPNLNLKCYKLNEKLNLNANKDNLDKKIERFQNDEGKKILLEESRNLIDDLEEKNFTVSSKYFWVLIAKDTAVLNKQLDEIEDITLNIVPRIYIESVTNKLEIYKFLSNLYLTSNSLDELVWSDLPSLVSPMNMSERTDRIKFDDKEFQILTVKNVPPFVSELFFEDIFNYPDVRASIGIQECITQEELIRWVNSQYQFLLTDRNTTKKLSDATELDTQKENFQALMQDIKNGDEKIKEVSLILIVEGDKKHRDEVIRDLKRIADSYQIKLDVPRLRQMEAWQSYDISTKTFEDYCFYLPTLTLSAGFPFTKTYFNDSNGYMFGVDIHTSLPIFFDPFVLNNSRTSHNMAIISSTGGGKSYTMKKMIVNEYGRGTKIFIFDAENEYKKIVEANKGEYIDLYSKTGGIINPLQIRFIPSDDENHDTKETDCPLAKHLGFLEAFFKTAFESITEKELVMLLAIVEKLYNKKGIYKNTSINTLQNMKPEEFPIFSELYEFLPEYKKDVDSKEKEKIIEQLDILLSRFLTGTDSYLFDGHTNIDLSNDLIAFNLQELLYSGNQRLINTQTLNLLTYLNNSIVANKINNDKVKLEDRKHVMIIADEFHLFIDENNFEVLRNFGQLARRIRKYSGSLVVATQSVKDFVGSQSILRHSTAIFNNCQYQMIGMLKEDDLLAYLELFKQNPLTDTQKNFLMSARRGEFLLNIDSKNRLRIWIRATELEREMMGEGETR
;
A
#
# COMPACT_ATOMS: atom_id res chain seq x y z
N MET A 1 -71.26 41.42 -19.34
CA MET A 1 -70.96 40.39 -20.39
C MET A 1 -69.69 40.68 -21.17
N GLU A 2 -69.16 41.87 -21.20
CA GLU A 2 -67.93 42.19 -22.00
C GLU A 2 -66.60 41.83 -21.36
N ARG A 3 -66.49 41.58 -20.07
CA ARG A 3 -65.20 41.11 -19.43
C ARG A 3 -64.92 39.65 -19.67
N LYS A 4 -65.90 38.76 -19.81
CA LYS A 4 -65.72 37.34 -20.10
C LYS A 4 -65.15 37.04 -21.51
N THR A 5 -65.49 37.88 -22.47
CA THR A 5 -65.04 37.69 -23.87
C THR A 5 -63.60 38.15 -24.11
N LYS A 6 -63.05 39.03 -23.27
CA LYS A 6 -61.71 39.54 -23.38
C LYS A 6 -60.68 38.51 -22.79
N ASP A 7 -61.08 37.85 -21.70
CA ASP A 7 -60.28 36.84 -21.07
C ASP A 7 -60.22 35.53 -21.89
N GLU A 8 -61.35 35.13 -22.52
CA GLU A 8 -61.34 34.00 -23.45
C GLU A 8 -60.47 34.24 -24.72
N LYS A 9 -60.52 35.52 -25.24
CA LYS A 9 -59.60 35.86 -26.37
C LYS A 9 -58.12 35.88 -25.98
N ASN A 10 -57.78 36.33 -24.79
CA ASN A 10 -56.41 36.32 -24.27
C ASN A 10 -55.99 34.91 -23.98
N LEU A 11 -56.85 34.06 -23.43
CA LEU A 11 -56.54 32.63 -23.23
C LEU A 11 -56.33 31.85 -24.55
N LYS A 12 -57.13 32.16 -25.58
CA LYS A 12 -56.97 31.61 -26.95
C LYS A 12 -55.70 32.14 -27.65
N LYS A 13 -55.31 33.40 -27.40
CA LYS A 13 -54.03 33.95 -27.87
C LYS A 13 -52.82 33.32 -27.16
N ALA A 14 -52.90 33.15 -25.84
CA ALA A 14 -51.88 32.48 -25.07
C ALA A 14 -51.67 30.99 -25.47
N LYS A 15 -52.80 30.24 -25.64
CA LYS A 15 -52.75 28.86 -26.14
C LYS A 15 -52.25 28.76 -27.59
N LYS A 16 -52.48 29.78 -28.45
CA LYS A 16 -51.95 29.82 -29.83
C LYS A 16 -50.51 30.23 -29.88
N LEU A 17 -49.97 31.03 -28.91
CA LEU A 17 -48.55 31.31 -28.74
C LEU A 17 -47.85 30.07 -28.20
N ASP A 18 -48.40 29.40 -27.17
CA ASP A 18 -47.86 28.16 -26.61
C ASP A 18 -47.83 27.02 -27.62
N SER A 19 -48.86 26.87 -28.46
CA SER A 19 -48.86 25.87 -29.53
C SER A 19 -47.89 26.20 -30.69
N LYS A 20 -47.60 27.50 -30.95
CA LYS A 20 -46.59 27.91 -31.93
C LYS A 20 -45.16 27.76 -31.37
N THR A 21 -44.95 28.05 -30.10
CA THR A 21 -43.66 27.79 -29.41
C THR A 21 -43.44 26.31 -29.25
N ASN A 22 -44.40 25.54 -28.80
CA ASN A 22 -44.28 24.08 -28.71
C ASN A 22 -44.12 23.39 -30.08
N ARG A 23 -44.78 23.90 -31.15
CA ARG A 23 -44.49 23.39 -32.51
C ARG A 23 -43.11 23.79 -33.06
N LYS A 24 -42.57 24.98 -32.67
CA LYS A 24 -41.18 25.35 -32.98
C LYS A 24 -40.18 24.51 -32.20
N TYR A 25 -40.47 24.16 -30.95
CA TYR A 25 -39.64 23.29 -30.13
C TYR A 25 -39.77 21.81 -30.49
N SER A 26 -40.98 21.32 -30.88
CA SER A 26 -41.15 19.89 -31.26
C SER A 26 -40.61 19.57 -32.65
N SER A 27 -40.57 20.54 -33.56
CA SER A 27 -39.94 20.33 -34.89
C SER A 27 -38.40 20.49 -34.91
N ARG A 28 -37.81 21.16 -33.89
CA ARG A 28 -36.36 21.23 -33.67
C ARG A 28 -35.80 20.05 -32.87
N GLY A 29 -36.60 19.29 -32.17
CA GLY A 29 -36.19 18.23 -31.26
C GLY A 29 -35.76 16.94 -31.92
N GLN A 30 -35.75 16.83 -33.25
CA GLN A 30 -35.27 15.64 -33.96
C GLN A 30 -34.31 15.96 -35.12
N MET A 31 -33.66 17.11 -35.13
CA MET A 31 -32.60 17.35 -36.08
C MET A 31 -31.36 16.55 -35.65
N LYS A 32 -31.30 15.31 -36.11
CA LYS A 32 -30.02 14.57 -36.17
C LYS A 32 -29.05 15.39 -37.01
N ARG A 33 -28.17 16.20 -36.42
CA ARG A 33 -27.03 16.77 -37.13
C ARG A 33 -26.11 15.61 -37.51
N ARG A 34 -26.27 15.06 -38.71
CA ARG A 34 -25.27 14.16 -39.30
C ARG A 34 -24.04 15.02 -39.59
N ILE A 35 -22.99 14.86 -38.81
CA ILE A 35 -21.69 15.40 -39.19
C ILE A 35 -21.21 14.57 -40.36
N LYS A 36 -21.07 15.21 -41.53
CA LYS A 36 -20.73 14.55 -42.80
C LYS A 36 -19.32 13.98 -42.85
N ASN A 37 -18.47 14.24 -41.83
CA ASN A 37 -17.07 13.81 -41.80
C ASN A 37 -16.61 13.52 -40.36
N SER A 38 -16.48 12.25 -40.02
CA SER A 38 -15.97 11.81 -38.70
C SER A 38 -14.56 12.36 -38.41
N LYS A 39 -13.77 12.63 -39.45
CA LYS A 39 -12.43 13.24 -39.34
C LYS A 39 -12.42 14.64 -38.68
N THR A 40 -13.56 15.28 -38.46
CA THR A 40 -13.65 16.60 -37.80
C THR A 40 -13.83 16.53 -36.29
N ILE A 41 -13.97 15.34 -35.69
CA ILE A 41 -14.26 15.16 -34.27
C ILE A 41 -13.01 15.36 -33.42
N SER A 42 -11.87 14.85 -33.86
CA SER A 42 -10.58 15.00 -33.20
C SER A 42 -9.79 16.16 -33.79
N ASN A 43 -9.16 16.97 -32.97
CA ASN A 43 -8.22 18.01 -33.37
C ASN A 43 -6.81 17.45 -33.70
N VAL A 44 -6.54 16.20 -33.39
CA VAL A 44 -5.24 15.55 -33.67
C VAL A 44 -5.05 15.36 -35.16
N LYS A 45 -3.88 15.75 -35.66
CA LYS A 45 -3.46 15.58 -37.05
C LYS A 45 -2.55 14.34 -37.21
N GLU A 46 -1.51 14.26 -36.41
CA GLU A 46 -0.53 13.17 -36.47
C GLU A 46 0.27 13.07 -35.18
N ILE A 47 0.92 11.93 -34.93
CA ILE A 47 1.91 11.72 -33.88
C ILE A 47 3.30 11.68 -34.56
N GLY A 48 4.16 12.63 -34.19
CA GLY A 48 5.54 12.70 -34.72
C GLY A 48 6.43 11.54 -34.27
N ASP A 49 7.58 11.40 -34.91
CA ASP A 49 8.62 10.45 -34.50
C ASP A 49 9.32 10.90 -33.21
N ASP A 50 9.19 12.17 -32.87
CA ASP A 50 9.63 12.81 -31.64
C ASP A 50 8.70 12.56 -30.44
N GLY A 51 7.58 11.85 -30.64
CA GLY A 51 6.56 11.60 -29.61
C GLY A 51 5.65 12.79 -29.35
N LEU A 52 5.68 13.82 -30.21
CA LEU A 52 4.78 14.97 -30.07
C LEU A 52 3.47 14.76 -30.84
N ILE A 53 2.40 15.37 -30.34
CA ILE A 53 1.08 15.35 -30.97
C ILE A 53 0.90 16.65 -31.75
N TYR A 54 0.83 16.55 -33.06
CA TYR A 54 0.58 17.70 -33.94
C TYR A 54 -0.91 17.89 -34.16
N LEU A 55 -1.41 19.10 -33.89
CA LEU A 55 -2.83 19.44 -33.97
C LEU A 55 -3.20 20.04 -35.34
N LYS A 56 -4.45 19.90 -35.73
CA LYS A 56 -5.01 20.50 -36.96
C LYS A 56 -5.05 22.03 -36.88
N SER A 57 -5.05 22.60 -35.69
CA SER A 57 -4.92 24.04 -35.45
C SER A 57 -3.52 24.60 -35.78
N GLY A 58 -2.52 23.72 -35.96
CA GLY A 58 -1.12 24.10 -36.17
C GLY A 58 -0.33 24.14 -34.85
N GLU A 59 -0.95 23.93 -33.70
CA GLU A 59 -0.34 23.83 -32.40
C GLU A 59 0.31 22.44 -32.20
N VAL A 60 1.19 22.34 -31.22
CA VAL A 60 1.89 21.10 -30.85
C VAL A 60 1.59 20.78 -29.39
N ALA A 61 1.40 19.52 -29.07
CA ALA A 61 1.15 19.08 -27.72
C ALA A 61 2.06 17.93 -27.29
N THR A 62 2.35 17.83 -26.01
CA THR A 62 3.02 16.66 -25.40
C THR A 62 2.11 16.01 -24.38
N LEU A 63 2.23 14.69 -24.26
CA LEU A 63 1.51 13.87 -23.29
C LEU A 63 2.42 13.55 -22.10
N ILE A 64 1.94 13.80 -20.88
CA ILE A 64 2.67 13.59 -19.64
C ILE A 64 1.80 12.71 -18.74
N GLU A 65 2.29 11.55 -18.34
CA GLU A 65 1.63 10.74 -17.30
C GLU A 65 1.94 11.33 -15.92
N VAL A 66 0.91 11.46 -15.08
CA VAL A 66 1.02 12.01 -13.73
C VAL A 66 0.67 10.93 -12.72
N LYS A 67 1.58 10.67 -11.79
CA LYS A 67 1.31 9.74 -10.69
C LYS A 67 0.47 10.42 -9.61
N ALA A 68 -0.56 9.75 -9.17
CA ALA A 68 -1.41 10.25 -8.10
C ALA A 68 -0.65 10.37 -6.78
N ILE A 69 -1.10 11.30 -5.93
CA ILE A 69 -0.55 11.53 -4.59
C ILE A 69 -1.69 11.43 -3.58
N ASP A 70 -1.58 10.53 -2.62
CA ASP A 70 -2.57 10.47 -1.55
C ASP A 70 -2.33 11.60 -0.53
N LEU A 71 -3.06 12.70 -0.71
CA LEU A 71 -3.04 13.84 0.21
C LEU A 71 -3.91 13.60 1.46
N SER A 72 -4.69 12.54 1.50
CA SER A 72 -5.57 12.23 2.64
C SER A 72 -4.80 11.85 3.91
N LEU A 73 -3.54 11.46 3.77
CA LEU A 73 -2.65 11.09 4.88
C LEU A 73 -1.67 12.21 5.27
N THR A 74 -1.70 13.36 4.59
CA THR A 74 -0.86 14.52 4.91
C THR A 74 -1.51 15.41 5.96
N SER A 75 -0.69 16.16 6.71
CA SER A 75 -1.19 17.17 7.65
C SER A 75 -1.73 18.40 6.91
N ASN A 76 -2.58 19.20 7.58
CA ASN A 76 -3.07 20.45 6.99
C ASN A 76 -1.94 21.43 6.65
N HIS A 77 -0.89 21.45 7.46
CA HIS A 77 0.28 22.31 7.20
C HIS A 77 1.01 21.86 5.92
N GLU A 78 1.23 20.55 5.75
CA GLU A 78 1.85 19.99 4.55
C GLU A 78 0.99 20.19 3.31
N LYS A 79 -0.34 20.06 3.42
CA LYS A 79 -1.27 20.37 2.31
C LYS A 79 -1.16 21.84 1.88
N ASN A 80 -1.20 22.75 2.84
CA ASN A 80 -1.08 24.18 2.56
C ASN A 80 0.25 24.53 1.89
N LEU A 81 1.34 23.89 2.35
CA LEU A 81 2.66 24.04 1.71
C LEU A 81 2.61 23.48 0.28
N PHE A 82 2.06 22.28 0.09
CA PHE A 82 1.89 21.67 -1.23
C PHE A 82 1.12 22.57 -2.18
N PHE A 83 -0.03 23.12 -1.76
CA PHE A 83 -0.82 24.02 -2.60
C PHE A 83 -0.12 25.32 -2.93
N SER A 84 0.62 25.89 -1.98
CA SER A 84 1.40 27.12 -2.23
C SER A 84 2.56 26.89 -3.21
N MET A 85 3.19 25.71 -3.17
CA MET A 85 4.23 25.32 -4.13
C MET A 85 3.63 24.99 -5.52
N LEU A 86 2.49 24.29 -5.55
CA LEU A 86 1.79 23.95 -6.79
C LEU A 86 1.28 25.17 -7.55
N LYS A 87 0.97 26.26 -6.85
CA LYS A 87 0.62 27.54 -7.42
C LYS A 87 1.62 28.01 -8.50
N ALA A 88 2.92 27.78 -8.27
CA ALA A 88 3.97 28.16 -9.22
C ALA A 88 3.80 27.49 -10.58
N LEU A 89 3.35 26.21 -10.61
CA LEU A 89 3.07 25.50 -11.85
C LEU A 89 1.98 26.18 -12.68
N TYR A 90 0.91 26.62 -12.04
CA TYR A 90 -0.17 27.33 -12.74
C TYR A 90 0.18 28.76 -13.10
N GLN A 91 1.26 29.32 -12.56
CA GLN A 91 1.77 30.65 -12.90
C GLN A 91 2.73 30.65 -14.08
N VAL A 92 3.10 29.49 -14.65
CA VAL A 92 3.92 29.39 -15.87
C VAL A 92 3.28 30.24 -16.98
N PRO A 93 4.06 31.10 -17.67
CA PRO A 93 3.53 32.03 -18.68
C PRO A 93 2.94 31.29 -19.90
N ASN A 94 1.79 31.79 -20.37
CA ASN A 94 1.06 31.24 -21.53
C ASN A 94 0.74 29.74 -21.40
N LEU A 95 0.53 29.27 -20.19
CA LEU A 95 0.21 27.88 -19.90
C LEU A 95 -1.13 27.50 -20.51
N ASN A 96 -1.14 26.50 -21.39
CA ASN A 96 -2.34 25.80 -21.84
C ASN A 96 -2.18 24.32 -21.45
N LEU A 97 -2.79 23.97 -20.34
CA LEU A 97 -2.70 22.63 -19.76
C LEU A 97 -4.08 21.99 -19.72
N LYS A 98 -4.18 20.77 -20.25
CA LYS A 98 -5.36 19.94 -20.08
C LYS A 98 -5.02 18.72 -19.22
N CYS A 99 -5.69 18.59 -18.11
CA CYS A 99 -5.54 17.48 -17.19
C CYS A 99 -6.68 16.48 -17.43
N TYR A 100 -6.35 15.24 -17.69
CA TYR A 100 -7.31 14.17 -17.95
C TYR A 100 -7.29 13.12 -16.86
N LYS A 101 -8.46 12.66 -16.46
CA LYS A 101 -8.67 11.40 -15.76
C LYS A 101 -9.33 10.42 -16.73
N LEU A 102 -8.64 9.34 -17.02
CA LEU A 102 -9.14 8.23 -17.82
C LEU A 102 -9.32 7.00 -16.96
N ASN A 103 -10.42 6.30 -17.20
CA ASN A 103 -10.66 5.02 -16.55
C ASN A 103 -9.94 3.92 -17.33
N GLU A 104 -9.15 3.12 -16.64
CA GLU A 104 -8.46 1.97 -17.21
C GLU A 104 -8.71 0.75 -16.33
N LYS A 105 -8.99 -0.39 -16.94
CA LYS A 105 -9.02 -1.65 -16.20
C LYS A 105 -7.63 -1.96 -15.69
N LEU A 106 -7.53 -2.34 -14.43
CA LEU A 106 -6.27 -2.81 -13.86
C LEU A 106 -5.76 -3.99 -14.67
N ASN A 107 -4.51 -3.92 -15.06
CA ASN A 107 -3.86 -5.05 -15.71
C ASN A 107 -3.39 -6.04 -14.65
N LEU A 108 -4.18 -7.07 -14.38
CA LEU A 108 -3.88 -8.14 -13.43
C LEU A 108 -3.30 -9.40 -14.12
N ASN A 109 -2.95 -9.33 -15.42
CA ASN A 109 -2.41 -10.47 -16.14
C ASN A 109 -1.14 -11.02 -15.49
N ALA A 110 -0.23 -10.14 -15.04
CA ALA A 110 0.98 -10.58 -14.36
C ALA A 110 0.68 -11.32 -13.04
N ASN A 111 -0.35 -10.90 -12.29
CA ASN A 111 -0.80 -11.62 -11.10
C ASN A 111 -1.36 -13.01 -11.48
N LYS A 112 -2.18 -13.09 -12.53
CA LYS A 112 -2.73 -14.34 -13.03
C LYS A 112 -1.64 -15.30 -13.50
N ASP A 113 -0.73 -14.84 -14.35
CA ASP A 113 0.38 -15.65 -14.87
C ASP A 113 1.27 -16.21 -13.76
N ASN A 114 1.51 -15.40 -12.71
CA ASN A 114 2.28 -15.85 -11.54
C ASN A 114 1.53 -16.87 -10.69
N LEU A 115 0.20 -16.74 -10.56
CA LEU A 115 -0.63 -17.72 -9.87
C LEU A 115 -0.69 -19.03 -10.68
N ASP A 116 -0.90 -18.96 -12.00
CA ASP A 116 -0.96 -20.13 -12.87
C ASP A 116 0.35 -20.94 -12.81
N LYS A 117 1.51 -20.30 -12.82
CA LYS A 117 2.83 -20.96 -12.62
C LYS A 117 2.92 -21.64 -11.25
N LYS A 118 2.39 -21.04 -10.20
CA LYS A 118 2.42 -21.64 -8.85
C LYS A 118 1.44 -22.81 -8.73
N ILE A 119 0.26 -22.72 -9.36
CA ILE A 119 -0.70 -23.84 -9.45
C ILE A 119 -0.06 -25.04 -10.14
N GLU A 120 0.64 -24.82 -11.25
CA GLU A 120 1.40 -25.88 -11.93
C GLU A 120 2.47 -26.49 -11.03
N ARG A 121 3.19 -25.68 -10.27
CA ARG A 121 4.25 -26.14 -9.34
C ARG A 121 3.71 -26.99 -8.20
N PHE A 122 2.52 -26.66 -7.67
CA PHE A 122 1.92 -27.34 -6.52
C PHE A 122 0.79 -28.29 -6.91
N GLN A 123 0.79 -28.86 -8.14
CA GLN A 123 -0.23 -29.79 -8.61
C GLN A 123 -0.46 -31.00 -7.69
N ASN A 124 0.58 -31.48 -7.01
CA ASN A 124 0.55 -32.62 -6.10
C ASN A 124 0.21 -32.24 -4.65
N ASP A 125 0.13 -30.96 -4.32
CA ASP A 125 -0.24 -30.45 -2.99
C ASP A 125 -1.64 -29.83 -3.07
N GLU A 126 -2.64 -30.66 -2.81
CA GLU A 126 -4.06 -30.30 -2.96
C GLU A 126 -4.44 -29.08 -2.10
N GLY A 127 -3.88 -28.95 -0.88
CA GLY A 127 -4.16 -27.83 0.01
C GLY A 127 -3.67 -26.51 -0.55
N LYS A 128 -2.42 -26.45 -1.01
CA LYS A 128 -1.84 -25.23 -1.63
C LYS A 128 -2.51 -24.90 -2.94
N LYS A 129 -2.80 -25.94 -3.76
CA LYS A 129 -3.47 -25.78 -5.06
C LYS A 129 -4.82 -25.10 -4.92
N ILE A 130 -5.68 -25.56 -4.00
CA ILE A 130 -7.01 -24.99 -3.76
C ILE A 130 -6.90 -23.50 -3.37
N LEU A 131 -5.97 -23.12 -2.50
CA LEU A 131 -5.76 -21.72 -2.10
C LEU A 131 -5.32 -20.83 -3.26
N LEU A 132 -4.47 -21.36 -4.14
CA LEU A 132 -3.99 -20.63 -5.32
C LEU A 132 -5.10 -20.50 -6.37
N GLU A 133 -5.89 -21.55 -6.60
CA GLU A 133 -7.05 -21.52 -7.51
C GLU A 133 -8.11 -20.54 -7.02
N GLU A 134 -8.39 -20.50 -5.71
CA GLU A 134 -9.29 -19.49 -5.11
C GLU A 134 -8.78 -18.07 -5.35
N SER A 135 -7.48 -17.83 -5.12
CA SER A 135 -6.87 -16.52 -5.39
C SER A 135 -6.96 -16.13 -6.86
N ARG A 136 -6.87 -17.11 -7.77
CA ARG A 136 -7.00 -16.92 -9.21
C ARG A 136 -8.45 -16.57 -9.61
N ASN A 137 -9.41 -17.32 -9.06
CA ASN A 137 -10.85 -17.09 -9.30
C ASN A 137 -11.29 -15.73 -8.73
N LEU A 138 -10.75 -15.34 -7.57
CA LEU A 138 -11.02 -14.01 -6.99
C LEU A 138 -10.63 -12.88 -7.93
N ILE A 139 -9.52 -13.00 -8.65
CA ILE A 139 -9.11 -11.99 -9.62
C ILE A 139 -10.12 -11.92 -10.78
N ASP A 140 -10.58 -13.06 -11.30
CA ASP A 140 -11.58 -13.10 -12.37
C ASP A 140 -12.91 -12.48 -11.91
N ASP A 141 -13.36 -12.80 -10.70
CA ASP A 141 -14.54 -12.20 -10.08
C ASP A 141 -14.44 -10.68 -9.93
N LEU A 142 -13.27 -10.16 -9.53
CA LEU A 142 -13.02 -8.73 -9.41
C LEU A 142 -13.09 -8.02 -10.77
N GLU A 143 -12.55 -8.66 -11.81
CA GLU A 143 -12.62 -8.12 -13.19
C GLU A 143 -14.04 -8.13 -13.75
N GLU A 144 -14.80 -9.21 -13.54
CA GLU A 144 -16.20 -9.31 -13.99
C GLU A 144 -17.11 -8.28 -13.30
N LYS A 145 -16.92 -8.04 -12.02
CA LYS A 145 -17.71 -7.08 -11.22
C LYS A 145 -17.25 -5.62 -11.41
N ASN A 146 -16.28 -5.35 -12.28
CA ASN A 146 -15.68 -4.02 -12.52
C ASN A 146 -15.06 -3.37 -11.26
N PHE A 147 -14.68 -4.13 -10.23
CA PHE A 147 -13.94 -3.63 -9.08
C PHE A 147 -12.46 -3.36 -9.37
N THR A 148 -12.06 -3.49 -10.63
CA THR A 148 -10.69 -3.34 -11.10
C THR A 148 -10.50 -2.10 -11.98
N VAL A 149 -11.42 -1.14 -11.94
CA VAL A 149 -11.27 0.10 -12.70
C VAL A 149 -10.49 1.12 -11.87
N SER A 150 -9.30 1.45 -12.34
CA SER A 150 -8.45 2.49 -11.73
C SER A 150 -8.47 3.78 -12.56
N SER A 151 -8.09 4.88 -11.92
CA SER A 151 -7.90 6.16 -12.59
C SER A 151 -6.45 6.32 -13.02
N LYS A 152 -6.22 6.67 -14.28
CA LYS A 152 -4.95 7.18 -14.77
C LYS A 152 -5.07 8.66 -15.07
N TYR A 153 -4.03 9.41 -14.75
CA TYR A 153 -3.99 10.85 -14.90
C TYR A 153 -2.94 11.25 -15.93
N PHE A 154 -3.35 12.16 -16.81
CA PHE A 154 -2.50 12.68 -17.86
C PHE A 154 -2.59 14.20 -17.90
N TRP A 155 -1.47 14.84 -18.12
CA TRP A 155 -1.39 16.22 -18.53
C TRP A 155 -1.08 16.29 -20.02
N VAL A 156 -1.79 17.13 -20.73
CA VAL A 156 -1.52 17.47 -22.11
C VAL A 156 -1.19 18.95 -22.15
N LEU A 157 0.09 19.25 -22.37
CA LEU A 157 0.60 20.61 -22.53
C LEU A 157 0.52 20.98 -23.99
N ILE A 158 -0.12 22.11 -24.31
CA ILE A 158 -0.35 22.59 -25.67
C ILE A 158 0.35 23.92 -25.87
N ALA A 159 1.18 24.04 -26.92
CA ALA A 159 1.88 25.25 -27.27
C ALA A 159 1.81 25.55 -28.77
N LYS A 160 2.07 26.80 -29.13
CA LYS A 160 2.07 27.25 -30.54
C LYS A 160 3.17 26.61 -31.39
N ASP A 161 4.29 26.27 -30.77
CA ASP A 161 5.44 25.65 -31.42
C ASP A 161 6.26 24.81 -30.42
N THR A 162 7.18 23.98 -30.95
CA THR A 162 8.02 23.08 -30.15
C THR A 162 8.99 23.78 -29.23
N ALA A 163 9.47 24.97 -29.60
CA ALA A 163 10.42 25.72 -28.76
C ALA A 163 9.76 26.24 -27.47
N VAL A 164 8.55 26.78 -27.60
CA VAL A 164 7.73 27.19 -26.46
C VAL A 164 7.33 25.99 -25.62
N LEU A 165 6.95 24.88 -26.27
CA LEU A 165 6.56 23.65 -25.58
C LEU A 165 7.68 23.12 -24.69
N ASN A 166 8.89 22.96 -25.24
CA ASN A 166 10.03 22.45 -24.50
C ASN A 166 10.40 23.35 -23.31
N LYS A 167 10.40 24.68 -23.51
CA LYS A 167 10.66 25.60 -22.43
C LYS A 167 9.66 25.48 -21.28
N GLN A 168 8.36 25.36 -21.60
CA GLN A 168 7.33 25.20 -20.57
C GLN A 168 7.42 23.83 -19.89
N LEU A 169 7.80 22.78 -20.62
CA LEU A 169 8.01 21.45 -20.08
C LEU A 169 9.16 21.45 -19.06
N ASP A 170 10.30 22.04 -19.42
CA ASP A 170 11.45 22.17 -18.52
C ASP A 170 11.06 22.93 -17.22
N GLU A 171 10.32 24.04 -17.35
CA GLU A 171 9.82 24.80 -16.18
C GLU A 171 8.88 23.96 -15.30
N ILE A 172 7.98 23.16 -15.90
CA ILE A 172 7.05 22.28 -15.18
C ILE A 172 7.81 21.15 -14.47
N GLU A 173 8.80 20.54 -15.13
CA GLU A 173 9.65 19.51 -14.54
C GLU A 173 10.42 20.05 -13.32
N ASP A 174 11.03 21.19 -13.45
CA ASP A 174 11.76 21.84 -12.35
C ASP A 174 10.84 22.17 -11.15
N ILE A 175 9.65 22.67 -11.42
CA ILE A 175 8.67 22.97 -10.35
C ILE A 175 8.22 21.68 -9.66
N THR A 176 7.84 20.64 -10.42
CA THR A 176 7.33 19.38 -9.87
C THR A 176 8.38 18.63 -9.07
N LEU A 177 9.67 18.78 -9.41
CA LEU A 177 10.79 18.23 -8.65
C LEU A 177 10.89 18.78 -7.24
N ASN A 178 10.53 20.06 -7.06
CA ASN A 178 10.69 20.80 -5.80
C ASN A 178 9.44 20.78 -4.91
N ILE A 179 8.25 20.36 -5.42
CA ILE A 179 7.01 20.28 -4.63
C ILE A 179 7.09 19.16 -3.59
N VAL A 180 6.56 19.40 -2.39
CA VAL A 180 6.51 18.42 -1.29
C VAL A 180 5.06 18.26 -0.81
N PRO A 181 4.49 17.02 -0.86
CA PRO A 181 5.03 15.79 -1.44
C PRO A 181 5.24 15.91 -2.96
N ARG A 182 6.27 15.25 -3.48
CA ARG A 182 6.68 15.39 -4.88
C ARG A 182 5.63 14.86 -5.86
N ILE A 183 5.35 15.65 -6.90
CA ILE A 183 4.55 15.19 -8.05
C ILE A 183 5.48 14.46 -9.03
N TYR A 184 5.23 13.18 -9.27
CA TYR A 184 5.98 12.40 -10.26
C TYR A 184 5.28 12.50 -11.60
N ILE A 185 5.99 13.03 -12.59
CA ILE A 185 5.55 13.16 -13.97
C ILE A 185 6.51 12.40 -14.89
N GLU A 186 5.98 11.87 -15.98
CA GLU A 186 6.74 11.14 -16.99
C GLU A 186 6.24 11.50 -18.39
N SER A 187 7.11 12.04 -19.23
CA SER A 187 6.77 12.38 -20.62
C SER A 187 6.59 11.12 -21.45
N VAL A 188 5.41 10.94 -22.05
CA VAL A 188 5.07 9.79 -22.88
C VAL A 188 5.48 10.06 -24.31
N THR A 189 6.58 9.45 -24.77
CA THR A 189 7.12 9.61 -26.13
C THR A 189 6.83 8.42 -27.05
N ASN A 190 6.40 7.29 -26.49
CA ASN A 190 6.08 6.09 -27.26
C ASN A 190 4.77 6.28 -28.04
N LYS A 191 4.84 6.20 -29.38
CA LYS A 191 3.68 6.37 -30.27
C LYS A 191 2.51 5.42 -29.94
N LEU A 192 2.79 4.18 -29.54
CA LEU A 192 1.76 3.21 -29.21
C LEU A 192 1.02 3.59 -27.91
N GLU A 193 1.73 4.11 -26.92
CA GLU A 193 1.12 4.57 -25.68
C GLU A 193 0.29 5.84 -25.91
N ILE A 194 0.79 6.78 -26.71
CA ILE A 194 0.03 7.94 -27.14
C ILE A 194 -1.24 7.52 -27.90
N TYR A 195 -1.14 6.53 -28.81
CA TYR A 195 -2.31 6.00 -29.50
C TYR A 195 -3.33 5.37 -28.52
N LYS A 196 -2.87 4.59 -27.55
CA LYS A 196 -3.76 4.01 -26.51
C LYS A 196 -4.47 5.12 -25.71
N PHE A 197 -3.75 6.17 -25.32
CA PHE A 197 -4.35 7.34 -24.67
C PHE A 197 -5.43 7.98 -25.56
N LEU A 198 -5.13 8.25 -26.83
CA LEU A 198 -6.07 8.85 -27.78
C LEU A 198 -7.29 7.95 -28.03
N SER A 199 -7.10 6.65 -28.20
CA SER A 199 -8.19 5.68 -28.39
C SER A 199 -9.11 5.65 -27.15
N ASN A 200 -8.54 5.70 -25.95
CA ASN A 200 -9.32 5.80 -24.73
C ASN A 200 -10.03 7.17 -24.64
N LEU A 201 -9.34 8.27 -24.96
CA LEU A 201 -9.92 9.62 -24.95
C LEU A 201 -11.13 9.73 -25.88
N TYR A 202 -11.05 9.19 -27.11
CA TYR A 202 -12.11 9.27 -28.12
C TYR A 202 -13.10 8.11 -28.09
N LEU A 203 -13.01 7.24 -27.06
CA LEU A 203 -13.94 6.10 -26.86
C LEU A 203 -13.94 5.08 -28.01
N THR A 204 -12.86 5.00 -28.77
CA THR A 204 -12.73 4.05 -29.88
C THR A 204 -12.11 2.73 -29.40
N SER A 205 -12.49 1.61 -30.02
CA SER A 205 -12.02 0.26 -29.67
C SER A 205 -11.38 -0.44 -30.89
N ASN A 206 -10.69 0.31 -31.73
CA ASN A 206 -10.05 -0.27 -32.92
C ASN A 206 -8.88 -1.17 -32.51
N SER A 207 -8.76 -2.35 -33.18
CA SER A 207 -7.69 -3.29 -32.89
C SER A 207 -6.33 -2.74 -33.32
N LEU A 208 -5.29 -3.09 -32.58
CA LEU A 208 -3.92 -2.68 -32.86
C LEU A 208 -3.32 -3.34 -34.08
N ASP A 209 -3.96 -4.41 -34.60
CA ASP A 209 -3.45 -5.25 -35.67
C ASP A 209 -3.55 -4.60 -37.08
N GLU A 210 -4.34 -3.52 -37.22
CA GLU A 210 -4.57 -2.81 -38.45
C GLU A 210 -4.06 -1.36 -38.47
N LEU A 211 -3.03 -1.05 -37.69
CA LEU A 211 -2.51 0.31 -37.55
C LEU A 211 -1.80 0.82 -38.80
N VAL A 212 -2.51 1.64 -39.56
CA VAL A 212 -1.92 2.46 -40.63
C VAL A 212 -1.68 3.87 -40.07
N TRP A 213 -0.48 4.15 -39.57
CA TRP A 213 -0.11 5.43 -38.92
C TRP A 213 -0.37 6.67 -39.79
N SER A 214 -0.45 6.51 -41.14
CA SER A 214 -0.71 7.60 -42.09
C SER A 214 -2.13 8.17 -42.01
N ASP A 215 -3.09 7.48 -41.38
CA ASP A 215 -4.49 7.96 -41.21
C ASP A 215 -4.97 7.91 -39.74
N LEU A 216 -4.08 8.32 -38.81
CA LEU A 216 -4.37 8.39 -37.40
C LEU A 216 -5.69 9.07 -37.03
N PRO A 217 -6.06 10.23 -37.67
CA PRO A 217 -7.36 10.86 -37.36
C PRO A 217 -8.57 9.96 -37.63
N SER A 218 -8.48 9.06 -38.62
CA SER A 218 -9.55 8.10 -38.91
C SER A 218 -9.56 6.94 -37.93
N LEU A 219 -8.40 6.53 -37.42
CA LEU A 219 -8.27 5.43 -36.47
C LEU A 219 -8.81 5.80 -35.08
N VAL A 220 -8.60 7.04 -34.64
CA VAL A 220 -9.05 7.52 -33.32
C VAL A 220 -10.46 8.17 -33.37
N SER A 221 -11.05 8.35 -34.54
CA SER A 221 -12.38 8.95 -34.67
C SER A 221 -13.47 7.87 -34.76
N PRO A 222 -14.62 8.05 -34.08
CA PRO A 222 -15.75 7.13 -34.25
C PRO A 222 -16.31 7.15 -35.67
N MET A 223 -16.77 5.99 -36.16
CA MET A 223 -17.34 5.87 -37.52
C MET A 223 -18.69 6.56 -37.64
N ASN A 224 -19.51 6.49 -36.59
CA ASN A 224 -20.85 7.06 -36.57
C ASN A 224 -20.98 7.97 -35.34
N MET A 225 -21.64 9.09 -35.56
CA MET A 225 -21.89 10.06 -34.53
C MET A 225 -23.27 10.66 -34.64
N SER A 226 -23.93 10.83 -33.49
CA SER A 226 -25.22 11.55 -33.42
C SER A 226 -25.32 12.34 -32.11
N GLU A 227 -25.70 13.61 -32.23
CA GLU A 227 -26.06 14.48 -31.11
C GLU A 227 -27.57 14.47 -30.87
N ARG A 228 -27.94 14.33 -29.60
CA ARG A 228 -29.31 14.51 -29.12
C ARG A 228 -29.37 15.73 -28.19
N THR A 229 -30.56 16.01 -27.64
CA THR A 229 -30.77 17.19 -26.81
C THR A 229 -29.81 17.26 -25.61
N ASP A 230 -29.53 16.13 -25.00
CA ASP A 230 -28.81 15.99 -23.71
C ASP A 230 -27.65 15.00 -23.74
N ARG A 231 -27.36 14.38 -24.88
CA ARG A 231 -26.36 13.33 -25.00
C ARG A 231 -25.78 13.20 -26.41
N ILE A 232 -24.65 12.51 -26.48
CA ILE A 232 -23.99 12.13 -27.74
C ILE A 232 -23.94 10.61 -27.83
N LYS A 233 -23.98 10.09 -29.06
CA LYS A 233 -23.72 8.70 -29.34
C LYS A 233 -22.54 8.62 -30.34
N PHE A 234 -21.52 7.86 -29.97
CA PHE A 234 -20.42 7.45 -30.84
C PHE A 234 -20.52 5.95 -31.07
N ASP A 235 -20.67 5.54 -32.31
CA ASP A 235 -20.90 4.14 -32.69
C ASP A 235 -22.02 3.51 -31.82
N ASP A 236 -21.70 2.55 -30.97
CA ASP A 236 -22.66 1.90 -30.05
C ASP A 236 -22.68 2.50 -28.64
N LYS A 237 -21.75 3.43 -28.32
CA LYS A 237 -21.63 4.05 -27.00
C LYS A 237 -22.47 5.32 -26.88
N GLU A 238 -23.33 5.38 -25.87
CA GLU A 238 -24.06 6.62 -25.51
C GLU A 238 -23.44 7.22 -24.24
N PHE A 239 -23.21 8.53 -24.27
CA PHE A 239 -22.69 9.28 -23.12
C PHE A 239 -23.30 10.67 -23.00
N GLN A 240 -23.24 11.19 -21.81
CA GLN A 240 -23.75 12.51 -21.45
C GLN A 240 -22.61 13.33 -20.86
N ILE A 241 -22.49 14.58 -21.30
CA ILE A 241 -21.45 15.50 -20.84
C ILE A 241 -22.07 16.47 -19.85
N LEU A 242 -21.40 16.63 -18.69
CA LEU A 242 -21.67 17.65 -17.70
C LEU A 242 -20.53 18.66 -17.67
N THR A 243 -20.86 19.88 -17.31
CA THR A 243 -19.91 20.99 -17.14
C THR A 243 -20.13 21.66 -15.81
N VAL A 244 -19.12 22.35 -15.30
CA VAL A 244 -19.28 23.25 -14.17
C VAL A 244 -19.75 24.60 -14.69
N LYS A 245 -20.83 25.08 -14.14
CA LYS A 245 -21.41 26.39 -14.48
C LYS A 245 -20.89 27.51 -13.57
N ASN A 246 -20.68 27.18 -12.31
CA ASN A 246 -20.21 28.13 -11.32
C ASN A 246 -19.45 27.41 -10.19
N VAL A 247 -18.37 28.02 -9.75
CA VAL A 247 -17.62 27.64 -8.57
C VAL A 247 -17.68 28.83 -7.61
N PRO A 248 -17.98 28.62 -6.32
CA PRO A 248 -18.02 29.71 -5.36
C PRO A 248 -16.63 30.32 -5.18
N PRO A 249 -16.52 31.59 -4.80
CA PRO A 249 -15.23 32.28 -4.64
C PRO A 249 -14.37 31.69 -3.50
N PHE A 250 -15.00 31.02 -2.55
CA PHE A 250 -14.35 30.34 -1.44
C PHE A 250 -14.80 28.90 -1.43
N VAL A 251 -13.83 27.99 -1.56
CA VAL A 251 -14.04 26.54 -1.61
C VAL A 251 -13.15 25.87 -0.58
N SER A 252 -13.56 24.70 -0.10
CA SER A 252 -12.73 23.86 0.75
C SER A 252 -11.57 23.26 -0.05
N GLU A 253 -10.54 22.78 0.66
CA GLU A 253 -9.46 22.02 0.04
C GLU A 253 -9.99 20.80 -0.71
N LEU A 254 -9.33 20.43 -1.81
CA LEU A 254 -9.61 19.24 -2.63
C LEU A 254 -11.05 19.20 -3.23
N PHE A 255 -11.67 20.33 -3.41
CA PHE A 255 -13.07 20.45 -3.85
C PHE A 255 -13.39 19.82 -5.23
N PHE A 256 -12.38 19.58 -6.07
CA PHE A 256 -12.53 18.80 -7.30
C PHE A 256 -12.33 17.29 -7.11
N GLU A 257 -11.75 16.84 -5.99
CA GLU A 257 -11.33 15.47 -5.80
C GLU A 257 -12.47 14.47 -6.04
N ASP A 258 -13.58 14.61 -5.31
CA ASP A 258 -14.69 13.66 -5.37
C ASP A 258 -15.44 13.71 -6.70
N ILE A 259 -15.56 14.90 -7.30
CA ILE A 259 -16.24 15.10 -8.58
C ILE A 259 -15.41 14.52 -9.72
N PHE A 260 -14.11 14.84 -9.74
CA PHE A 260 -13.17 14.42 -10.79
C PHE A 260 -12.89 12.92 -10.75
N ASN A 261 -12.78 12.36 -9.54
CA ASN A 261 -12.45 10.95 -9.34
C ASN A 261 -13.68 10.03 -9.19
N TYR A 262 -14.88 10.53 -9.47
CA TYR A 262 -16.05 9.67 -9.39
C TYR A 262 -15.87 8.42 -10.27
N PRO A 263 -16.20 7.21 -9.77
CA PRO A 263 -16.10 5.97 -10.55
C PRO A 263 -16.88 6.07 -11.88
N ASP A 264 -16.40 5.38 -12.91
CA ASP A 264 -17.04 5.32 -14.24
C ASP A 264 -17.24 6.66 -14.95
N VAL A 265 -16.65 7.75 -14.42
CA VAL A 265 -16.66 9.06 -15.05
C VAL A 265 -15.30 9.38 -15.64
N ARG A 266 -15.24 9.84 -16.89
CA ARG A 266 -14.06 10.44 -17.49
C ARG A 266 -14.11 11.93 -17.24
N ALA A 267 -12.98 12.52 -16.90
CA ALA A 267 -12.95 13.94 -16.55
C ALA A 267 -11.80 14.66 -17.24
N SER A 268 -12.00 15.94 -17.55
CA SER A 268 -10.89 16.83 -17.92
C SER A 268 -11.01 18.17 -17.23
N ILE A 269 -9.87 18.74 -16.83
CA ILE A 269 -9.73 20.12 -16.40
C ILE A 269 -8.85 20.82 -17.43
N GLY A 270 -9.40 21.82 -18.11
CA GLY A 270 -8.63 22.71 -18.97
C GLY A 270 -8.25 23.95 -18.20
N ILE A 271 -6.99 24.38 -18.32
CA ILE A 271 -6.41 25.54 -17.62
C ILE A 271 -5.67 26.38 -18.65
N GLN A 272 -6.07 27.63 -18.80
CA GLN A 272 -5.44 28.57 -19.73
C GLN A 272 -5.38 30.00 -19.21
N GLU A 273 -4.60 30.83 -19.88
CA GLU A 273 -4.54 32.25 -19.55
C GLU A 273 -5.89 32.93 -19.83
N CYS A 274 -6.27 33.89 -19.01
CA CYS A 274 -7.39 34.78 -19.32
C CYS A 274 -7.10 35.59 -20.59
N ILE A 275 -8.04 35.61 -21.50
CA ILE A 275 -7.86 36.23 -22.84
C ILE A 275 -7.73 37.72 -22.77
N THR A 276 -8.40 38.42 -21.82
CA THR A 276 -8.34 39.87 -21.71
C THR A 276 -8.35 40.38 -20.27
N GLN A 277 -7.67 41.53 -20.05
CA GLN A 277 -7.68 42.21 -18.76
C GLN A 277 -9.09 42.75 -18.39
N GLU A 278 -9.93 43.00 -19.41
CA GLU A 278 -11.33 43.43 -19.21
C GLU A 278 -12.21 42.33 -18.64
N GLU A 279 -12.00 41.09 -19.07
CA GLU A 279 -12.76 39.93 -18.51
C GLU A 279 -12.35 39.66 -17.06
N LEU A 280 -11.09 39.81 -16.74
CA LEU A 280 -10.60 39.74 -15.37
C LEU A 280 -11.30 40.81 -14.47
N ILE A 281 -11.32 42.06 -14.94
CA ILE A 281 -11.97 43.14 -14.21
C ILE A 281 -13.49 42.88 -14.04
N ARG A 282 -14.15 42.36 -15.06
CA ARG A 282 -15.61 42.02 -14.98
C ARG A 282 -15.81 40.89 -13.96
N TRP A 283 -15.01 39.86 -13.99
CA TRP A 283 -15.10 38.78 -13.02
C TRP A 283 -14.90 39.30 -11.58
N VAL A 284 -13.83 40.03 -11.33
CA VAL A 284 -13.54 40.62 -10.03
C VAL A 284 -14.71 41.48 -9.53
N ASN A 285 -15.23 42.33 -10.37
CA ASN A 285 -16.37 43.21 -10.00
C ASN A 285 -17.61 42.38 -9.70
N SER A 286 -17.90 41.35 -10.48
CA SER A 286 -19.08 40.46 -10.26
C SER A 286 -18.99 39.72 -8.93
N GLN A 287 -17.84 39.20 -8.56
CA GLN A 287 -17.61 38.50 -7.29
C GLN A 287 -17.76 39.45 -6.09
N TYR A 288 -17.19 40.64 -6.20
CA TYR A 288 -17.32 41.67 -5.15
C TYR A 288 -18.79 42.12 -4.97
N GLN A 289 -19.51 42.32 -6.05
CA GLN A 289 -20.92 42.70 -5.98
C GLN A 289 -21.76 41.55 -5.38
N PHE A 290 -21.46 40.33 -5.69
CA PHE A 290 -22.13 39.17 -5.09
C PHE A 290 -21.94 39.14 -3.56
N LEU A 291 -20.72 39.32 -3.06
CA LEU A 291 -20.43 39.37 -1.62
C LEU A 291 -21.16 40.54 -0.93
N LEU A 292 -21.17 41.73 -1.55
CA LEU A 292 -21.92 42.88 -1.02
C LEU A 292 -23.40 42.64 -0.94
N THR A 293 -23.99 41.97 -1.94
CA THR A 293 -25.40 41.69 -2.00
C THR A 293 -25.82 40.69 -0.94
N ASP A 294 -25.09 39.61 -0.80
CA ASP A 294 -25.29 38.59 0.24
C ASP A 294 -25.15 39.16 1.64
N ARG A 295 -24.13 40.01 1.88
CA ARG A 295 -23.93 40.68 3.18
C ARG A 295 -25.10 41.57 3.55
N ASN A 296 -25.67 42.29 2.58
CA ASN A 296 -26.80 43.20 2.81
C ASN A 296 -28.12 42.46 3.03
N THR A 297 -28.26 41.24 2.57
CA THR A 297 -29.50 40.42 2.71
C THR A 297 -29.47 39.53 3.95
N THR A 298 -28.29 39.26 4.50
CA THR A 298 -28.08 38.35 5.63
C THR A 298 -28.49 38.99 6.97
N LYS A 299 -29.43 38.35 7.68
CA LYS A 299 -29.99 38.80 8.96
C LYS A 299 -29.39 38.13 10.21
N LYS A 300 -28.72 36.99 10.04
CA LYS A 300 -28.10 36.26 11.14
C LYS A 300 -26.69 36.77 11.40
N LEU A 301 -26.33 36.99 12.67
CA LEU A 301 -25.04 37.55 13.06
C LEU A 301 -23.85 36.62 12.71
N SER A 302 -24.00 35.28 12.87
CA SER A 302 -23.00 34.29 12.50
C SER A 302 -22.65 34.36 11.00
N ASP A 303 -23.66 34.35 10.16
CA ASP A 303 -23.53 34.35 8.69
C ASP A 303 -22.98 35.72 8.22
N ALA A 304 -23.32 36.80 8.93
CA ALA A 304 -22.79 38.14 8.69
C ALA A 304 -21.29 38.25 8.99
N THR A 305 -20.83 37.65 10.09
CA THR A 305 -19.41 37.62 10.47
C THR A 305 -18.59 36.80 9.46
N GLU A 306 -19.13 35.68 8.97
CA GLU A 306 -18.51 34.87 7.95
C GLU A 306 -18.36 35.64 6.62
N LEU A 307 -19.38 36.38 6.21
CA LEU A 307 -19.35 37.23 5.01
C LEU A 307 -18.37 38.40 5.15
N ASP A 308 -18.22 39.00 6.34
CA ASP A 308 -17.22 40.04 6.60
C ASP A 308 -15.80 39.46 6.49
N THR A 309 -15.54 38.26 7.02
CA THR A 309 -14.24 37.57 6.85
C THR A 309 -13.97 37.25 5.38
N GLN A 310 -14.97 36.78 4.64
CA GLN A 310 -14.86 36.52 3.20
C GLN A 310 -14.50 37.80 2.43
N LYS A 311 -15.11 38.94 2.80
CA LYS A 311 -14.81 40.26 2.19
C LYS A 311 -13.35 40.68 2.46
N GLU A 312 -12.84 40.53 3.67
CA GLU A 312 -11.46 40.80 4.01
C GLU A 312 -10.48 39.92 3.21
N ASN A 313 -10.75 38.62 3.12
CA ASN A 313 -9.99 37.69 2.31
C ASN A 313 -9.99 38.05 0.83
N PHE A 314 -11.14 38.52 0.32
CA PHE A 314 -11.25 38.95 -1.05
C PHE A 314 -10.46 40.25 -1.33
N GLN A 315 -10.43 41.19 -0.36
CA GLN A 315 -9.60 42.40 -0.46
C GLN A 315 -8.11 42.07 -0.46
N ALA A 316 -7.68 41.07 0.37
CA ALA A 316 -6.31 40.58 0.37
C ALA A 316 -5.94 39.97 -0.99
N LEU A 317 -6.82 39.06 -1.53
CA LEU A 317 -6.66 38.49 -2.87
C LEU A 317 -6.49 39.55 -3.96
N MET A 318 -7.29 40.63 -3.90
CA MET A 318 -7.17 41.75 -4.82
C MET A 318 -5.85 42.48 -4.72
N GLN A 319 -5.28 42.57 -3.52
CA GLN A 319 -3.97 43.15 -3.28
C GLN A 319 -2.87 42.26 -3.91
N ASP A 320 -2.98 40.92 -3.70
CA ASP A 320 -2.02 39.96 -4.26
C ASP A 320 -2.03 39.98 -5.80
N ILE A 321 -3.22 40.07 -6.41
CA ILE A 321 -3.33 40.24 -7.88
C ILE A 321 -2.68 41.52 -8.36
N LYS A 322 -2.86 42.63 -7.65
CA LYS A 322 -2.23 43.93 -8.00
C LYS A 322 -0.71 43.92 -7.84
N ASN A 323 -0.22 43.20 -6.84
CA ASN A 323 1.20 43.03 -6.61
C ASN A 323 1.87 42.07 -7.60
N GLY A 324 1.07 41.30 -8.37
CA GLY A 324 1.56 40.27 -9.27
C GLY A 324 1.88 38.91 -8.58
N ASP A 325 1.57 38.80 -7.29
CA ASP A 325 1.77 37.57 -6.53
C ASP A 325 0.72 36.49 -6.87
N GLU A 326 -0.46 36.90 -7.35
CA GLU A 326 -1.54 36.00 -7.74
C GLU A 326 -1.96 36.22 -9.21
N LYS A 327 -2.29 35.14 -9.92
CA LYS A 327 -2.85 35.17 -11.27
C LYS A 327 -4.23 34.51 -11.29
N ILE A 328 -5.07 34.93 -12.21
CA ILE A 328 -6.35 34.28 -12.46
C ILE A 328 -6.25 33.50 -13.75
N LYS A 329 -6.74 32.26 -13.71
CA LYS A 329 -6.80 31.35 -14.86
C LYS A 329 -8.24 31.12 -15.28
N GLU A 330 -8.44 30.98 -16.59
CA GLU A 330 -9.67 30.44 -17.13
C GLU A 330 -9.64 28.92 -17.02
N VAL A 331 -10.66 28.35 -16.38
CA VAL A 331 -10.72 26.92 -16.06
C VAL A 331 -12.00 26.34 -16.62
N SER A 332 -11.91 25.14 -17.21
CA SER A 332 -13.09 24.35 -17.64
C SER A 332 -13.03 22.98 -17.00
N LEU A 333 -14.13 22.50 -16.42
CA LEU A 333 -14.26 21.11 -15.95
C LEU A 333 -15.35 20.40 -16.75
N ILE A 334 -14.96 19.34 -17.44
CA ILE A 334 -15.84 18.52 -18.29
C ILE A 334 -15.85 17.10 -17.73
N LEU A 335 -17.07 16.57 -17.52
CA LEU A 335 -17.30 15.22 -17.04
C LEU A 335 -18.11 14.44 -18.09
N ILE A 336 -17.68 13.23 -18.40
CA ILE A 336 -18.33 12.33 -19.37
C ILE A 336 -18.84 11.11 -18.63
N VAL A 337 -20.15 10.89 -18.67
CA VAL A 337 -20.84 9.73 -18.08
C VAL A 337 -21.29 8.82 -19.21
N GLU A 338 -20.68 7.63 -19.31
CA GLU A 338 -21.01 6.58 -20.28
C GLU A 338 -21.98 5.57 -19.65
N GLY A 339 -22.77 4.87 -20.47
CA GLY A 339 -23.62 3.77 -20.04
C GLY A 339 -25.07 3.88 -20.50
N ASP A 340 -25.94 3.00 -20.00
CA ASP A 340 -27.36 3.05 -20.28
C ASP A 340 -28.05 4.25 -19.57
N LYS A 341 -29.29 4.48 -19.90
CA LYS A 341 -30.01 5.64 -19.35
C LYS A 341 -30.11 5.59 -17.81
N LYS A 342 -30.39 4.42 -17.25
CA LYS A 342 -30.57 4.25 -15.80
C LYS A 342 -29.28 4.55 -15.05
N HIS A 343 -28.20 3.96 -15.49
CA HIS A 343 -26.87 4.19 -14.92
C HIS A 343 -26.45 5.66 -15.01
N ARG A 344 -26.60 6.29 -16.19
CA ARG A 344 -26.28 7.73 -16.35
C ARG A 344 -27.09 8.62 -15.41
N ASP A 345 -28.42 8.38 -15.30
CA ASP A 345 -29.30 9.18 -14.43
C ASP A 345 -28.90 9.03 -12.94
N GLU A 346 -28.45 7.85 -12.50
CA GLU A 346 -27.95 7.60 -11.15
C GLU A 346 -26.62 8.34 -10.90
N VAL A 347 -25.63 8.16 -11.76
CA VAL A 347 -24.32 8.82 -11.66
C VAL A 347 -24.46 10.34 -11.67
N ILE A 348 -25.26 10.89 -12.57
CA ILE A 348 -25.49 12.35 -12.65
C ILE A 348 -26.15 12.89 -11.39
N ARG A 349 -27.06 12.15 -10.78
CA ARG A 349 -27.72 12.54 -9.52
C ARG A 349 -26.70 12.60 -8.38
N ASP A 350 -25.85 11.58 -8.30
CA ASP A 350 -24.83 11.51 -7.27
C ASP A 350 -23.76 12.59 -7.46
N LEU A 351 -23.28 12.79 -8.69
CA LEU A 351 -22.34 13.89 -9.00
C LEU A 351 -22.92 15.26 -8.62
N LYS A 352 -24.19 15.51 -8.91
CA LYS A 352 -24.83 16.78 -8.52
C LYS A 352 -24.90 16.92 -7.01
N ARG A 353 -25.26 15.85 -6.28
CA ARG A 353 -25.27 15.87 -4.81
C ARG A 353 -23.89 16.16 -4.21
N ILE A 354 -22.83 15.55 -4.77
CA ILE A 354 -21.46 15.82 -4.36
C ILE A 354 -21.09 17.27 -4.67
N ALA A 355 -21.35 17.74 -5.88
CA ALA A 355 -21.05 19.11 -6.27
C ALA A 355 -21.80 20.15 -5.41
N ASP A 356 -23.06 19.90 -5.10
CA ASP A 356 -23.88 20.76 -4.24
C ASP A 356 -23.28 20.87 -2.82
N SER A 357 -22.64 19.81 -2.29
CA SER A 357 -21.96 19.89 -0.98
C SER A 357 -20.76 20.86 -0.97
N TYR A 358 -20.17 21.08 -2.13
CA TYR A 358 -19.12 22.09 -2.35
C TYR A 358 -19.66 23.41 -2.91
N GLN A 359 -20.99 23.57 -2.99
CA GLN A 359 -21.65 24.72 -3.63
C GLN A 359 -21.29 24.90 -5.11
N ILE A 360 -20.81 23.85 -5.77
CA ILE A 360 -20.46 23.82 -7.19
C ILE A 360 -21.71 23.44 -7.99
N LYS A 361 -22.02 24.22 -9.03
CA LYS A 361 -23.18 23.95 -9.86
C LYS A 361 -22.81 23.20 -11.13
N LEU A 362 -23.21 21.93 -11.23
CA LEU A 362 -23.09 21.12 -12.44
C LEU A 362 -24.29 21.31 -13.35
N ASP A 363 -24.05 21.48 -14.64
CA ASP A 363 -25.06 21.61 -15.69
C ASP A 363 -24.84 20.58 -16.81
N VAL A 364 -25.93 20.24 -17.49
CA VAL A 364 -25.95 19.42 -18.71
C VAL A 364 -26.19 20.32 -19.89
N PRO A 365 -25.21 20.61 -20.74
CA PRO A 365 -25.36 21.50 -21.90
C PRO A 365 -26.38 20.92 -22.89
N ARG A 366 -27.61 21.39 -22.86
CA ARG A 366 -28.68 20.92 -23.75
C ARG A 366 -28.53 21.50 -25.15
N LEU A 367 -28.56 20.63 -26.17
CA LEU A 367 -28.38 21.00 -27.59
C LEU A 367 -26.95 21.53 -27.91
N ARG A 368 -26.03 21.43 -26.98
CA ARG A 368 -24.63 21.91 -27.09
C ARG A 368 -23.65 20.87 -26.59
N GLN A 369 -23.99 19.59 -26.59
CA GLN A 369 -23.16 18.49 -26.13
C GLN A 369 -21.89 18.35 -26.98
N MET A 370 -21.98 18.67 -28.28
CA MET A 370 -20.80 18.67 -29.17
C MET A 370 -19.84 19.81 -28.86
N GLU A 371 -20.34 20.96 -28.47
CA GLU A 371 -19.48 22.08 -28.08
C GLU A 371 -18.75 21.73 -26.79
N ALA A 372 -19.45 21.09 -25.82
CA ALA A 372 -18.82 20.56 -24.62
C ALA A 372 -17.77 19.48 -24.92
N TRP A 373 -18.04 18.59 -25.91
CA TRP A 373 -17.04 17.62 -26.39
C TRP A 373 -15.80 18.31 -26.96
N GLN A 374 -15.95 19.40 -27.74
CA GLN A 374 -14.81 20.15 -28.26
C GLN A 374 -13.97 20.81 -27.13
N SER A 375 -14.59 21.15 -26.01
CA SER A 375 -13.88 21.59 -24.81
C SER A 375 -13.17 20.47 -24.07
N TYR A 376 -13.63 19.22 -24.21
CA TYR A 376 -12.95 18.02 -23.71
C TYR A 376 -11.76 17.61 -24.58
N ASP A 377 -11.81 17.81 -25.89
CA ASP A 377 -10.79 17.44 -26.86
C ASP A 377 -9.44 18.14 -26.59
N ILE A 378 -8.35 17.63 -27.20
CA ILE A 378 -7.03 18.27 -27.19
C ILE A 378 -7.10 19.55 -28.02
N SER A 379 -7.42 20.63 -27.39
CA SER A 379 -7.62 21.93 -28.04
C SER A 379 -7.52 23.07 -27.03
N THR A 380 -6.99 24.20 -27.45
CA THR A 380 -7.04 25.47 -26.69
C THR A 380 -8.40 26.17 -26.80
N LYS A 381 -9.30 25.63 -27.65
CA LYS A 381 -10.65 26.21 -27.79
C LYS A 381 -11.51 25.81 -26.60
N THR A 382 -11.94 26.78 -25.84
CA THR A 382 -12.98 26.67 -24.82
C THR A 382 -14.18 27.50 -25.21
N PHE A 383 -15.35 27.17 -24.66
CA PHE A 383 -16.55 27.92 -24.86
C PHE A 383 -16.87 28.74 -23.60
N GLU A 384 -17.10 30.01 -23.75
CA GLU A 384 -17.28 30.96 -22.63
C GLU A 384 -18.35 30.49 -21.63
N ASP A 385 -19.42 29.86 -22.06
CA ASP A 385 -20.47 29.32 -21.19
C ASP A 385 -20.03 28.09 -20.34
N TYR A 386 -18.87 27.52 -20.61
CA TYR A 386 -18.33 26.32 -19.95
C TYR A 386 -17.01 26.56 -19.21
N CYS A 387 -16.65 27.83 -19.08
CA CYS A 387 -15.48 28.28 -18.35
C CYS A 387 -15.85 29.10 -17.13
N PHE A 388 -14.98 29.05 -16.15
CA PHE A 388 -15.03 29.86 -14.94
C PHE A 388 -13.61 30.32 -14.58
N TYR A 389 -13.53 31.34 -13.73
CA TYR A 389 -12.24 31.95 -13.41
C TYR A 389 -11.83 31.62 -11.99
N LEU A 390 -10.59 31.15 -11.78
CA LEU A 390 -10.05 30.84 -10.46
C LEU A 390 -8.68 31.48 -10.27
N PRO A 391 -8.41 32.03 -9.05
CA PRO A 391 -7.07 32.33 -8.62
C PRO A 391 -6.18 31.08 -8.62
N THR A 392 -4.87 31.23 -8.94
CA THR A 392 -3.96 30.07 -9.03
C THR A 392 -3.81 29.34 -7.71
N LEU A 393 -3.90 30.01 -6.55
CA LEU A 393 -3.92 29.35 -5.25
C LEU A 393 -5.19 28.50 -5.04
N THR A 394 -6.38 29.06 -5.38
CA THR A 394 -7.64 28.32 -5.31
C THR A 394 -7.63 27.10 -6.25
N LEU A 395 -7.09 27.27 -7.46
CA LEU A 395 -6.93 26.16 -8.42
C LEU A 395 -6.00 25.09 -7.86
N SER A 396 -4.92 25.46 -7.17
CA SER A 396 -4.02 24.52 -6.51
C SER A 396 -4.71 23.73 -5.40
N ALA A 397 -5.56 24.41 -4.60
CA ALA A 397 -6.38 23.73 -3.57
C ALA A 397 -7.40 22.77 -4.17
N GLY A 398 -7.76 22.91 -5.44
CA GLY A 398 -8.59 21.99 -6.19
C GLY A 398 -7.88 20.77 -6.80
N PHE A 399 -6.62 20.50 -6.42
CA PHE A 399 -5.80 19.40 -6.97
C PHE A 399 -6.56 18.04 -6.94
N PRO A 400 -6.82 17.39 -8.09
CA PRO A 400 -7.70 16.23 -8.13
C PRO A 400 -6.97 14.88 -8.26
N PHE A 401 -5.63 14.84 -8.42
CA PHE A 401 -4.89 13.61 -8.76
C PHE A 401 -4.47 12.85 -7.50
N THR A 402 -5.47 12.29 -6.79
CA THR A 402 -5.29 11.77 -5.42
C THR A 402 -5.52 10.26 -5.30
N LYS A 403 -6.22 9.62 -6.23
CA LYS A 403 -6.55 8.18 -6.15
C LYS A 403 -5.38 7.33 -6.61
N THR A 404 -4.60 6.85 -5.65
CA THR A 404 -3.48 5.94 -5.87
C THR A 404 -3.95 4.49 -6.00
N TYR A 405 -3.14 3.65 -6.64
CA TYR A 405 -3.33 2.20 -6.70
C TYR A 405 -2.02 1.49 -6.40
N PHE A 406 -2.10 0.43 -5.62
CA PHE A 406 -0.94 -0.39 -5.25
C PHE A 406 -1.15 -1.84 -5.65
N ASN A 407 -0.20 -2.39 -6.42
CA ASN A 407 -0.19 -3.79 -6.85
C ASN A 407 1.23 -4.34 -6.96
N ASP A 408 1.51 -5.37 -6.19
CA ASP A 408 2.65 -6.26 -6.41
C ASP A 408 2.19 -7.40 -7.32
N SER A 409 2.77 -7.51 -8.51
CA SER A 409 2.34 -8.50 -9.52
C SER A 409 2.46 -9.96 -9.07
N ASN A 410 3.28 -10.25 -8.07
CA ASN A 410 3.40 -11.57 -7.44
C ASN A 410 2.63 -11.63 -6.10
N GLY A 411 1.92 -10.57 -5.71
CA GLY A 411 1.18 -10.48 -4.46
C GLY A 411 -0.14 -11.25 -4.47
N TYR A 412 -0.67 -11.51 -3.29
CA TYR A 412 -2.05 -11.95 -3.07
C TYR A 412 -2.93 -10.76 -2.64
N MET A 413 -4.22 -10.87 -2.84
CA MET A 413 -5.15 -9.84 -2.38
C MET A 413 -5.16 -9.79 -0.85
N PHE A 414 -4.50 -8.79 -0.30
CA PHE A 414 -4.37 -8.63 1.15
C PHE A 414 -5.57 -7.93 1.78
N GLY A 415 -6.16 -7.00 1.07
CA GLY A 415 -7.34 -6.25 1.49
C GLY A 415 -7.78 -5.24 0.45
N VAL A 416 -8.51 -4.25 0.90
CA VAL A 416 -9.05 -3.17 0.07
C VAL A 416 -8.54 -1.84 0.62
N ASP A 417 -8.09 -0.97 -0.25
CA ASP A 417 -7.74 0.41 0.12
C ASP A 417 -8.99 1.18 0.56
N ILE A 418 -8.95 1.77 1.75
CA ILE A 418 -10.12 2.45 2.35
C ILE A 418 -10.49 3.72 1.56
N HIS A 419 -9.49 4.38 0.96
CA HIS A 419 -9.70 5.64 0.25
C HIS A 419 -10.19 5.43 -1.20
N THR A 420 -9.62 4.42 -1.88
CA THR A 420 -9.92 4.16 -3.30
C THR A 420 -10.93 3.04 -3.52
N SER A 421 -11.16 2.21 -2.50
CA SER A 421 -11.94 0.95 -2.58
C SER A 421 -11.38 -0.08 -3.57
N LEU A 422 -10.14 0.09 -4.01
CA LEU A 422 -9.47 -0.84 -4.91
C LEU A 422 -8.79 -1.98 -4.14
N PRO A 423 -8.69 -3.19 -4.74
CA PRO A 423 -8.00 -4.30 -4.12
C PRO A 423 -6.48 -4.01 -4.02
N ILE A 424 -5.88 -4.34 -2.90
CA ILE A 424 -4.43 -4.25 -2.69
C ILE A 424 -3.84 -5.64 -2.81
N PHE A 425 -2.97 -5.84 -3.81
CA PHE A 425 -2.15 -7.04 -3.96
C PHE A 425 -0.78 -6.77 -3.36
N PHE A 426 -0.43 -7.52 -2.33
CA PHE A 426 0.80 -7.28 -1.56
C PHE A 426 1.67 -8.53 -1.50
N ASP A 427 2.97 -8.36 -1.74
CA ASP A 427 4.00 -9.38 -1.60
C ASP A 427 5.07 -8.90 -0.60
N PRO A 428 5.21 -9.52 0.58
CA PRO A 428 6.22 -9.12 1.56
C PRO A 428 7.66 -9.46 1.13
N PHE A 429 7.84 -10.27 0.09
CA PHE A 429 9.15 -10.71 -0.37
C PHE A 429 9.71 -9.91 -1.55
N VAL A 430 9.06 -8.82 -1.94
CA VAL A 430 9.59 -7.90 -2.97
C VAL A 430 10.83 -7.17 -2.45
N LEU A 431 11.92 -7.23 -3.24
CA LEU A 431 13.13 -6.42 -3.04
C LEU A 431 13.32 -5.46 -4.21
N ASN A 432 13.54 -4.19 -3.89
CA ASN A 432 13.87 -3.13 -4.85
C ASN A 432 14.61 -2.00 -4.13
N ASN A 433 14.85 -0.89 -4.80
CA ASN A 433 15.58 0.26 -4.24
C ASN A 433 14.88 0.90 -3.02
N SER A 434 13.56 0.75 -2.86
CA SER A 434 12.78 1.30 -1.75
C SER A 434 12.41 0.25 -0.68
N ARG A 435 12.46 -1.03 -1.02
CA ARG A 435 12.16 -2.16 -0.14
C ARG A 435 13.39 -3.03 0.02
N THR A 436 14.07 -2.86 1.13
CA THR A 436 15.40 -3.46 1.37
C THR A 436 15.39 -4.63 2.35
N SER A 437 14.24 -4.95 2.97
CA SER A 437 14.06 -6.05 3.91
C SER A 437 12.68 -6.68 3.73
N HIS A 438 12.49 -7.91 4.21
CA HIS A 438 11.20 -8.62 4.21
C HIS A 438 10.52 -8.59 5.57
N ASN A 439 11.17 -8.05 6.60
CA ASN A 439 10.66 -8.08 7.96
C ASN A 439 9.45 -7.15 8.13
N MET A 440 8.52 -7.55 8.99
CA MET A 440 7.28 -6.84 9.24
C MET A 440 7.01 -6.68 10.74
N ALA A 441 6.51 -5.53 11.13
CA ALA A 441 5.93 -5.28 12.44
C ALA A 441 4.42 -5.10 12.32
N ILE A 442 3.64 -5.83 13.12
CA ILE A 442 2.19 -5.72 13.19
C ILE A 442 1.82 -5.24 14.60
N ILE A 443 1.31 -4.03 14.68
CA ILE A 443 1.06 -3.34 15.94
C ILE A 443 -0.41 -2.92 15.99
N SER A 444 -1.15 -3.39 16.99
CA SER A 444 -2.55 -2.98 17.17
C SER A 444 -3.03 -3.32 18.56
N SER A 445 -3.77 -2.43 19.19
CA SER A 445 -4.44 -2.72 20.46
C SER A 445 -5.35 -3.93 20.37
N THR A 446 -5.65 -4.55 21.51
CA THR A 446 -6.56 -5.70 21.62
C THR A 446 -7.89 -5.44 20.91
N GLY A 447 -8.34 -6.39 20.10
CA GLY A 447 -9.58 -6.29 19.31
C GLY A 447 -9.46 -5.55 17.98
N GLY A 448 -8.30 -4.97 17.63
CA GLY A 448 -8.09 -4.24 16.37
C GLY A 448 -7.94 -5.12 15.13
N GLY A 449 -7.87 -6.46 15.28
CA GLY A 449 -7.82 -7.40 14.14
C GLY A 449 -6.42 -7.97 13.85
N LYS A 450 -5.45 -7.83 14.77
CA LYS A 450 -4.07 -8.33 14.65
C LYS A 450 -4.03 -9.82 14.28
N SER A 451 -4.61 -10.69 15.10
CA SER A 451 -4.59 -12.16 14.89
C SER A 451 -5.27 -12.57 13.58
N TYR A 452 -6.39 -11.90 13.22
CA TYR A 452 -7.06 -12.14 11.94
C TYR A 452 -6.14 -11.82 10.75
N THR A 453 -5.46 -10.69 10.81
CA THR A 453 -4.52 -10.25 9.76
C THR A 453 -3.35 -11.20 9.62
N MET A 454 -2.80 -11.67 10.75
CA MET A 454 -1.72 -12.65 10.76
C MET A 454 -2.16 -13.99 10.19
N LYS A 455 -3.33 -14.50 10.58
CA LYS A 455 -3.89 -15.75 10.04
C LYS A 455 -4.10 -15.66 8.53
N LYS A 456 -4.64 -14.53 8.02
CA LYS A 456 -4.76 -14.31 6.58
C LYS A 456 -3.40 -14.37 5.88
N MET A 457 -2.39 -13.70 6.42
CA MET A 457 -1.03 -13.71 5.87
C MET A 457 -0.46 -15.14 5.86
N ILE A 458 -0.63 -15.89 6.96
CA ILE A 458 -0.15 -17.28 7.09
C ILE A 458 -0.78 -18.18 6.01
N VAL A 459 -2.11 -18.15 5.83
CA VAL A 459 -2.81 -18.98 4.82
C VAL A 459 -2.30 -18.67 3.43
N ASN A 460 -2.18 -17.39 3.08
CA ASN A 460 -1.74 -16.98 1.75
C ASN A 460 -0.28 -17.32 1.48
N GLU A 461 0.61 -17.06 2.46
CA GLU A 461 2.03 -17.39 2.30
C GLU A 461 2.26 -18.90 2.28
N TYR A 462 1.53 -19.67 3.08
CA TYR A 462 1.55 -21.14 3.02
C TYR A 462 1.12 -21.64 1.63
N GLY A 463 0.00 -21.13 1.10
CA GLY A 463 -0.48 -21.46 -0.25
C GLY A 463 0.57 -21.17 -1.33
N ARG A 464 1.36 -20.11 -1.16
CA ARG A 464 2.46 -19.71 -2.07
C ARG A 464 3.74 -20.54 -1.90
N GLY A 465 3.77 -21.46 -0.93
CA GLY A 465 4.91 -22.36 -0.67
C GLY A 465 5.96 -21.79 0.26
N THR A 466 5.68 -20.72 0.98
CA THR A 466 6.55 -20.20 2.04
C THR A 466 6.57 -21.18 3.23
N LYS A 467 7.75 -21.46 3.77
CA LYS A 467 7.91 -22.21 5.00
C LYS A 467 7.71 -21.31 6.21
N ILE A 468 6.77 -21.64 7.09
CA ILE A 468 6.33 -20.77 8.16
C ILE A 468 6.56 -21.43 9.53
N PHE A 469 7.21 -20.68 10.42
CA PHE A 469 7.40 -21.03 11.82
C PHE A 469 6.68 -20.00 12.69
N ILE A 470 5.80 -20.46 13.59
CA ILE A 470 4.98 -19.60 14.45
C ILE A 470 5.36 -19.83 15.91
N PHE A 471 5.72 -18.78 16.63
CA PHE A 471 5.84 -18.74 18.08
C PHE A 471 4.46 -18.37 18.62
N ASP A 472 3.68 -19.36 19.02
CA ASP A 472 2.28 -19.24 19.47
C ASP A 472 2.24 -19.02 20.98
N ALA A 473 2.06 -17.77 21.39
CA ALA A 473 2.06 -17.38 22.80
C ALA A 473 0.70 -17.64 23.49
N GLU A 474 -0.42 -17.63 22.76
CA GLU A 474 -1.77 -17.70 23.32
C GLU A 474 -2.60 -18.88 22.81
N ASN A 475 -1.96 -19.85 22.12
CA ASN A 475 -2.63 -21.02 21.51
C ASN A 475 -3.73 -20.64 20.49
N GLU A 476 -3.49 -19.55 19.75
CA GLU A 476 -4.45 -19.06 18.75
C GLU A 476 -4.30 -19.72 17.37
N TYR A 477 -3.15 -20.37 17.07
CA TYR A 477 -2.81 -20.88 15.73
C TYR A 477 -3.03 -22.36 15.56
N LYS A 478 -3.45 -23.11 16.58
CA LYS A 478 -3.66 -24.56 16.50
C LYS A 478 -4.63 -24.94 15.38
N LYS A 479 -5.78 -24.26 15.31
CA LYS A 479 -6.81 -24.55 14.31
C LYS A 479 -6.34 -24.32 12.88
N ILE A 480 -5.63 -23.23 12.62
CA ILE A 480 -5.10 -22.90 11.30
C ILE A 480 -4.04 -23.91 10.87
N VAL A 481 -3.19 -24.35 11.80
CA VAL A 481 -2.17 -25.37 11.53
C VAL A 481 -2.81 -26.71 11.19
N GLU A 482 -3.79 -27.15 11.97
CA GLU A 482 -4.54 -28.39 11.73
C GLU A 482 -5.32 -28.36 10.40
N ALA A 483 -6.01 -27.24 10.10
CA ALA A 483 -6.75 -27.06 8.85
C ALA A 483 -5.85 -27.15 7.60
N ASN A 484 -4.59 -26.70 7.71
CA ASN A 484 -3.62 -26.74 6.62
C ASN A 484 -2.65 -27.94 6.70
N LYS A 485 -2.97 -28.97 7.49
CA LYS A 485 -2.14 -30.19 7.68
C LYS A 485 -0.72 -29.87 8.12
N GLY A 486 -0.54 -28.78 8.87
CA GLY A 486 0.72 -28.38 9.48
C GLY A 486 1.02 -29.18 10.74
N GLU A 487 2.10 -28.85 11.41
CA GLU A 487 2.56 -29.48 12.64
C GLU A 487 2.44 -28.51 13.83
N TYR A 488 1.72 -28.91 14.87
CA TYR A 488 1.55 -28.14 16.10
C TYR A 488 2.32 -28.79 17.24
N ILE A 489 3.40 -28.16 17.68
CA ILE A 489 4.37 -28.73 18.63
C ILE A 489 4.21 -28.06 19.97
N ASP A 490 3.91 -28.86 21.00
CA ASP A 490 3.89 -28.40 22.37
C ASP A 490 5.29 -28.53 22.97
N LEU A 491 5.88 -27.39 23.38
CA LEU A 491 7.24 -27.35 23.92
C LEU A 491 7.29 -27.45 25.45
N TYR A 492 6.15 -27.53 26.17
CA TYR A 492 6.13 -27.52 27.65
C TYR A 492 5.34 -28.71 28.21
N SER A 493 5.36 -29.88 27.57
CA SER A 493 4.72 -31.08 28.09
C SER A 493 5.69 -32.25 28.16
N LYS A 494 5.37 -33.25 29.00
CA LYS A 494 6.17 -34.48 29.14
C LYS A 494 6.29 -35.28 27.86
N THR A 495 5.30 -35.15 26.96
CA THR A 495 5.24 -35.82 25.68
C THR A 495 5.48 -34.82 24.53
N GLY A 496 5.97 -33.64 24.86
CA GLY A 496 6.19 -32.56 23.93
C GLY A 496 7.48 -32.68 23.14
N GLY A 497 7.71 -31.66 22.31
CA GLY A 497 8.91 -31.56 21.51
C GLY A 497 10.13 -31.21 22.36
N ILE A 498 11.18 -32.00 22.26
CA ILE A 498 12.48 -31.72 22.87
C ILE A 498 13.41 -31.14 21.81
N ILE A 499 14.10 -30.09 22.16
CA ILE A 499 15.17 -29.51 21.35
C ILE A 499 16.47 -29.60 22.13
N ASN A 500 17.33 -30.55 21.82
CA ASN A 500 18.59 -30.75 22.48
C ASN A 500 19.55 -29.57 22.31
N PRO A 501 19.88 -28.80 23.35
CA PRO A 501 20.80 -27.67 23.22
C PRO A 501 22.23 -28.10 22.86
N LEU A 502 22.60 -29.33 23.18
CA LEU A 502 23.92 -29.89 22.87
C LEU A 502 24.02 -30.43 21.43
N GLN A 503 22.96 -30.47 20.65
CA GLN A 503 23.01 -30.77 19.22
C GLN A 503 23.60 -29.58 18.47
N ILE A 504 24.68 -29.80 17.70
CA ILE A 504 25.38 -28.73 17.01
C ILE A 504 24.49 -27.97 16.03
N ARG A 505 24.55 -26.65 16.08
CA ARG A 505 23.73 -25.71 15.29
C ARG A 505 24.56 -24.99 14.24
N PHE A 506 23.97 -24.78 13.07
CA PHE A 506 24.58 -23.99 12.00
C PHE A 506 24.13 -22.55 12.15
N ILE A 507 25.03 -21.67 12.56
CA ILE A 507 24.75 -20.25 12.80
C ILE A 507 25.02 -19.48 11.51
N PRO A 508 24.05 -18.70 11.00
CA PRO A 508 24.23 -17.87 9.82
C PRO A 508 25.41 -16.91 9.98
N SER A 509 26.29 -16.87 8.97
CA SER A 509 27.45 -15.95 8.96
C SER A 509 27.14 -14.68 8.18
N ASP A 510 27.86 -13.58 8.46
CA ASP A 510 27.73 -12.31 7.75
C ASP A 510 28.47 -12.29 6.41
N ASP A 511 29.36 -13.24 6.15
CA ASP A 511 30.18 -13.30 4.94
C ASP A 511 29.35 -13.71 3.73
N GLU A 512 29.39 -12.89 2.68
CA GLU A 512 28.67 -13.12 1.40
C GLU A 512 29.33 -14.22 0.56
N ASN A 513 30.62 -14.53 0.79
CA ASN A 513 31.34 -15.56 0.07
C ASN A 513 31.19 -16.92 0.76
N HIS A 514 30.16 -17.64 0.33
CA HIS A 514 29.93 -19.03 0.68
C HIS A 514 30.89 -20.03 0.00
N ASP A 515 32.09 -19.63 -0.33
CA ASP A 515 33.15 -20.63 -0.45
C ASP A 515 33.33 -21.16 0.96
N THR A 516 32.79 -22.37 1.19
CA THR A 516 33.07 -23.21 2.36
C THR A 516 34.61 -23.40 2.48
N LYS A 517 35.26 -22.33 2.98
CA LYS A 517 36.67 -22.47 3.32
C LYS A 517 36.73 -23.48 4.45
N GLU A 518 37.66 -24.43 4.33
CA GLU A 518 38.00 -25.43 5.35
C GLU A 518 38.28 -24.85 6.76
N THR A 519 38.21 -23.52 6.90
CA THR A 519 38.41 -22.74 8.14
C THR A 519 37.15 -22.55 8.99
N ASP A 520 35.95 -22.92 8.52
CA ASP A 520 34.73 -22.77 9.30
C ASP A 520 34.63 -23.91 10.35
N CYS A 521 34.70 -23.54 11.62
CA CYS A 521 34.63 -24.49 12.74
C CYS A 521 33.22 -24.46 13.37
N PRO A 522 32.28 -25.36 12.94
CA PRO A 522 30.90 -25.35 13.44
C PRO A 522 30.85 -25.56 14.95
N LEU A 523 31.71 -26.42 15.51
CA LEU A 523 31.77 -26.65 16.95
C LEU A 523 32.14 -25.38 17.74
N ALA A 524 33.06 -24.55 17.24
CA ALA A 524 33.46 -23.32 17.91
C ALA A 524 32.30 -22.30 17.93
N LYS A 525 31.55 -22.18 16.82
CA LYS A 525 30.35 -21.34 16.74
C LYS A 525 29.26 -21.84 17.69
N HIS A 526 29.09 -23.16 17.76
CA HIS A 526 28.11 -23.77 18.64
C HIS A 526 28.50 -23.61 20.13
N LEU A 527 29.78 -23.69 20.50
CA LEU A 527 30.22 -23.37 21.85
C LEU A 527 29.90 -21.92 22.26
N GLY A 528 30.01 -20.99 21.31
CA GLY A 528 29.55 -19.61 21.52
C GLY A 528 28.04 -19.50 21.79
N PHE A 529 27.21 -20.31 21.13
CA PHE A 529 25.79 -20.45 21.45
C PHE A 529 25.57 -21.03 22.86
N LEU A 530 26.31 -22.11 23.20
CA LEU A 530 26.23 -22.74 24.53
C LEU A 530 26.63 -21.80 25.65
N GLU A 531 27.60 -20.92 25.41
CA GLU A 531 27.95 -19.85 26.35
C GLU A 531 26.74 -18.97 26.67
N ALA A 532 26.05 -18.46 25.64
CA ALA A 532 24.82 -17.66 25.80
C ALA A 532 23.68 -18.46 26.46
N PHE A 533 23.54 -19.74 26.07
CA PHE A 533 22.55 -20.64 26.65
C PHE A 533 22.77 -20.87 28.15
N PHE A 534 23.98 -21.20 28.56
CA PHE A 534 24.30 -21.44 29.97
C PHE A 534 24.19 -20.16 30.83
N LYS A 535 24.63 -19.01 30.30
CA LYS A 535 24.41 -17.71 30.96
C LYS A 535 22.92 -17.39 31.19
N THR A 536 22.09 -17.76 30.22
CA THR A 536 20.62 -17.56 30.33
C THR A 536 20.00 -18.60 31.24
N ALA A 537 20.42 -19.85 31.18
CA ALA A 537 19.87 -20.95 31.99
C ALA A 537 20.33 -20.88 33.47
N PHE A 538 21.48 -20.35 33.74
CA PHE A 538 22.10 -20.26 35.07
C PHE A 538 22.47 -18.82 35.39
N GLU A 539 21.52 -18.02 35.90
CA GLU A 539 21.74 -16.60 36.23
C GLU A 539 22.91 -16.35 37.21
N SER A 540 23.25 -17.34 38.03
CA SER A 540 24.31 -17.28 39.04
C SER A 540 25.66 -17.86 38.60
N ILE A 541 25.78 -18.33 37.34
CA ILE A 541 27.02 -18.94 36.84
C ILE A 541 28.16 -17.91 36.79
N THR A 542 29.28 -18.22 37.40
CA THR A 542 30.49 -17.38 37.33
C THR A 542 31.27 -17.62 36.04
N GLU A 543 32.08 -16.67 35.62
CA GLU A 543 32.97 -16.83 34.43
C GLU A 543 33.91 -18.04 34.57
N LYS A 544 34.39 -18.39 35.76
CA LYS A 544 35.24 -19.56 35.99
C LYS A 544 34.47 -20.87 35.77
N GLU A 545 33.25 -20.95 36.29
CA GLU A 545 32.38 -22.12 36.12
C GLU A 545 31.99 -22.30 34.64
N LEU A 546 31.62 -21.18 33.96
CA LEU A 546 31.26 -21.21 32.56
C LEU A 546 32.40 -21.69 31.65
N VAL A 547 33.62 -21.17 31.82
CA VAL A 547 34.80 -21.59 31.05
C VAL A 547 35.07 -23.06 31.29
N MET A 548 34.96 -23.52 32.56
CA MET A 548 35.13 -24.92 32.89
C MET A 548 34.06 -25.81 32.25
N LEU A 549 32.80 -25.40 32.31
CA LEU A 549 31.67 -26.12 31.73
C LEU A 549 31.83 -26.28 30.19
N LEU A 550 32.19 -25.21 29.49
CA LEU A 550 32.47 -25.27 28.06
C LEU A 550 33.65 -26.21 27.72
N ALA A 551 34.69 -26.24 28.54
CA ALA A 551 35.81 -27.17 28.36
C ALA A 551 35.38 -28.64 28.58
N ILE A 552 34.47 -28.90 29.55
CA ILE A 552 33.93 -30.24 29.80
C ILE A 552 33.07 -30.67 28.61
N VAL A 553 32.19 -29.80 28.14
CA VAL A 553 31.34 -30.02 26.97
C VAL A 553 32.17 -30.32 25.71
N GLU A 554 33.26 -29.56 25.47
CA GLU A 554 34.16 -29.80 24.35
C GLU A 554 34.83 -31.21 24.44
N LYS A 555 35.25 -31.63 25.65
CA LYS A 555 35.79 -32.98 25.83
C LYS A 555 34.73 -34.07 25.60
N LEU A 556 33.47 -33.82 25.99
CA LEU A 556 32.36 -34.74 25.74
C LEU A 556 32.10 -34.90 24.24
N TYR A 557 32.13 -33.82 23.47
CA TYR A 557 32.06 -33.90 22.00
C TYR A 557 33.20 -34.70 21.40
N ASN A 558 34.43 -34.47 21.88
CA ASN A 558 35.62 -35.26 21.42
C ASN A 558 35.44 -36.74 21.72
N LYS A 559 34.85 -37.12 22.86
CA LYS A 559 34.55 -38.52 23.21
C LYS A 559 33.51 -39.15 22.27
N LYS A 560 32.59 -38.33 21.75
CA LYS A 560 31.58 -38.74 20.72
C LYS A 560 32.18 -38.71 19.28
N GLY A 561 33.48 -38.39 19.11
CA GLY A 561 34.13 -38.33 17.81
C GLY A 561 33.88 -36.98 17.06
N ILE A 562 33.37 -35.97 17.73
CA ILE A 562 33.11 -34.65 17.18
C ILE A 562 34.23 -33.71 17.62
N TYR A 563 35.03 -33.25 16.66
CA TYR A 563 36.19 -32.38 16.88
C TYR A 563 36.01 -30.99 16.26
N LYS A 564 36.86 -30.03 16.62
CA LYS A 564 36.83 -28.66 16.05
C LYS A 564 37.00 -28.64 14.52
N ASN A 565 37.69 -29.62 13.94
CA ASN A 565 37.86 -29.76 12.50
C ASN A 565 36.83 -30.67 11.81
N THR A 566 35.79 -31.13 12.52
CA THR A 566 34.71 -31.94 11.91
C THR A 566 33.96 -31.11 10.89
N SER A 567 33.85 -31.64 9.67
CA SER A 567 33.26 -30.92 8.56
C SER A 567 31.74 -30.71 8.74
N ILE A 568 31.23 -29.62 8.16
CA ILE A 568 29.77 -29.33 8.14
C ILE A 568 28.99 -30.51 7.55
N ASN A 569 29.48 -31.09 6.45
CA ASN A 569 28.79 -32.20 5.79
C ASN A 569 28.68 -33.44 6.71
N THR A 570 29.71 -33.73 7.50
CA THR A 570 29.68 -34.81 8.48
C THR A 570 28.62 -34.57 9.53
N LEU A 571 28.62 -33.35 10.11
CA LEU A 571 27.65 -32.95 11.16
C LEU A 571 26.19 -32.90 10.68
N GLN A 572 25.97 -32.52 9.43
CA GLN A 572 24.61 -32.49 8.84
C GLN A 572 24.03 -33.90 8.63
N ASN A 573 24.88 -34.91 8.42
CA ASN A 573 24.46 -36.28 8.21
C ASN A 573 24.35 -37.09 9.52
N MET A 574 24.79 -36.53 10.66
CA MET A 574 24.64 -37.16 11.96
C MET A 574 23.20 -37.16 12.42
N LYS A 575 22.74 -38.26 12.99
CA LYS A 575 21.41 -38.37 13.60
C LYS A 575 21.37 -37.66 14.95
N PRO A 576 20.19 -37.18 15.41
CA PRO A 576 20.03 -36.55 16.71
C PRO A 576 20.63 -37.38 17.89
N GLU A 577 20.53 -38.72 17.80
CA GLU A 577 20.99 -39.63 18.85
C GLU A 577 22.54 -39.72 18.95
N GLU A 578 23.26 -39.23 17.96
CA GLU A 578 24.73 -39.21 17.96
C GLU A 578 25.32 -38.01 18.70
N PHE A 579 24.46 -36.98 19.00
CA PHE A 579 24.90 -35.85 19.81
C PHE A 579 24.70 -36.12 21.31
N PRO A 580 25.57 -35.56 22.18
CA PRO A 580 25.42 -35.72 23.62
C PRO A 580 24.14 -35.06 24.14
N ILE A 581 23.62 -35.56 25.26
CA ILE A 581 22.50 -34.99 26.02
C ILE A 581 22.92 -34.58 27.42
N PHE A 582 22.11 -33.84 28.18
CA PHE A 582 22.51 -33.39 29.53
C PHE A 582 22.71 -34.50 30.52
N SER A 583 21.96 -35.61 30.45
CA SER A 583 22.22 -36.80 31.26
C SER A 583 23.64 -37.34 31.03
N GLU A 584 24.08 -37.44 29.77
CA GLU A 584 25.45 -37.90 29.43
C GLU A 584 26.52 -36.88 29.90
N LEU A 585 26.24 -35.58 29.80
CA LEU A 585 27.13 -34.54 30.31
C LEU A 585 27.30 -34.64 31.82
N TYR A 586 26.19 -34.89 32.54
CA TYR A 586 26.22 -35.05 33.98
C TYR A 586 26.97 -36.30 34.41
N GLU A 587 26.75 -37.46 33.74
CA GLU A 587 27.47 -38.70 33.97
C GLU A 587 28.95 -38.58 33.66
N PHE A 588 29.36 -37.67 32.81
CA PHE A 588 30.76 -37.43 32.44
C PHE A 588 31.50 -36.58 33.49
N LEU A 589 30.83 -35.82 34.37
CA LEU A 589 31.48 -34.99 35.39
C LEU A 589 32.41 -35.77 36.33
N PRO A 590 32.02 -36.93 36.93
CA PRO A 590 32.90 -37.74 37.78
C PRO A 590 34.14 -38.27 37.05
N GLU A 591 34.01 -38.61 35.76
CA GLU A 591 35.12 -39.07 34.93
C GLU A 591 36.13 -37.91 34.71
N TYR A 592 35.61 -36.74 34.33
CA TYR A 592 36.44 -35.54 34.14
C TYR A 592 37.15 -35.11 35.43
N LYS A 593 36.45 -35.22 36.60
CA LYS A 593 37.03 -34.88 37.90
C LYS A 593 38.29 -35.68 38.26
N LYS A 594 38.39 -36.91 37.79
CA LYS A 594 39.60 -37.78 38.02
C LYS A 594 40.84 -37.28 37.27
N ASP A 595 40.66 -36.56 36.19
CA ASP A 595 41.76 -36.02 35.36
C ASP A 595 42.25 -34.62 35.81
N VAL A 596 41.72 -34.11 36.94
CA VAL A 596 42.00 -32.74 37.38
C VAL A 596 42.87 -32.74 38.63
N ASP A 597 44.07 -32.08 38.52
CA ASP A 597 45.06 -32.04 39.58
C ASP A 597 44.91 -30.85 40.56
N SER A 598 43.83 -30.06 40.49
CA SER A 598 43.68 -28.86 41.30
C SER A 598 42.41 -28.89 42.17
N LYS A 599 42.56 -28.74 43.47
CA LYS A 599 41.44 -28.62 44.45
C LYS A 599 40.51 -27.46 44.15
N GLU A 600 40.98 -26.39 43.53
CA GLU A 600 40.13 -25.26 43.08
C GLU A 600 39.22 -25.69 41.94
N LYS A 601 39.74 -26.44 40.97
CA LYS A 601 38.98 -26.99 39.87
C LYS A 601 37.97 -28.06 40.33
N GLU A 602 38.32 -28.89 41.30
CA GLU A 602 37.40 -29.88 41.90
C GLU A 602 36.17 -29.19 42.51
N LYS A 603 36.38 -28.08 43.24
CA LYS A 603 35.27 -27.29 43.81
C LYS A 603 34.35 -26.69 42.72
N ILE A 604 34.92 -26.24 41.62
CA ILE A 604 34.15 -25.74 40.49
C ILE A 604 33.29 -26.86 39.91
N ILE A 605 33.83 -28.07 39.75
CA ILE A 605 33.06 -29.22 39.25
C ILE A 605 31.95 -29.60 40.21
N GLU A 606 32.13 -29.52 41.53
CA GLU A 606 31.10 -29.74 42.52
C GLU A 606 29.96 -28.67 42.41
N GLN A 607 30.28 -27.43 42.12
CA GLN A 607 29.30 -26.38 41.86
C GLN A 607 28.55 -26.64 40.52
N LEU A 608 29.26 -27.07 39.49
CA LEU A 608 28.65 -27.47 38.21
C LEU A 608 27.72 -28.69 38.35
N ASP A 609 28.03 -29.63 39.20
CA ASP A 609 27.18 -30.79 39.51
C ASP A 609 25.82 -30.33 40.02
N ILE A 610 25.77 -29.35 40.96
CA ILE A 610 24.58 -28.75 41.49
C ILE A 610 23.79 -28.00 40.37
N LEU A 611 24.46 -27.22 39.54
CA LEU A 611 23.84 -26.47 38.49
C LEU A 611 23.21 -27.38 37.41
N LEU A 612 23.96 -28.39 36.97
CA LEU A 612 23.53 -29.31 35.91
C LEU A 612 22.45 -30.29 36.38
N SER A 613 22.38 -30.61 37.71
CA SER A 613 21.32 -31.47 38.26
C SER A 613 19.91 -30.94 37.94
N ARG A 614 19.78 -29.62 37.72
CA ARG A 614 18.54 -28.99 37.34
C ARG A 614 18.00 -29.54 36.01
N PHE A 615 18.87 -29.83 35.03
CA PHE A 615 18.46 -30.37 33.75
C PHE A 615 18.05 -31.86 33.83
N LEU A 616 18.30 -32.55 34.91
CA LEU A 616 17.95 -33.97 35.10
C LEU A 616 16.63 -34.11 35.85
N THR A 617 16.20 -33.07 36.56
CA THR A 617 15.04 -33.14 37.46
C THR A 617 14.10 -31.95 37.23
N GLY A 618 12.84 -32.18 37.40
CA GLY A 618 11.83 -31.12 37.27
C GLY A 618 11.48 -30.75 35.83
N THR A 619 11.01 -29.51 35.66
CA THR A 619 10.53 -29.00 34.38
C THR A 619 11.62 -28.83 33.33
N ASP A 620 12.82 -28.43 33.75
CA ASP A 620 13.94 -28.21 32.80
C ASP A 620 14.35 -29.51 32.10
N SER A 621 14.22 -30.68 32.78
CA SER A 621 14.55 -31.97 32.19
C SER A 621 13.65 -32.32 30.99
N TYR A 622 12.36 -31.98 31.06
CA TYR A 622 11.41 -32.25 29.97
C TYR A 622 11.67 -31.41 28.72
N LEU A 623 12.33 -30.26 28.88
CA LEU A 623 12.60 -29.33 27.78
C LEU A 623 13.95 -29.57 27.12
N PHE A 624 14.96 -29.99 27.92
CA PHE A 624 16.35 -29.93 27.49
C PHE A 624 17.08 -31.28 27.53
N ASP A 625 16.65 -32.24 28.37
CA ASP A 625 17.34 -33.53 28.51
C ASP A 625 16.70 -34.60 27.63
N GLY A 626 17.27 -34.81 26.48
CA GLY A 626 16.85 -35.79 25.48
C GLY A 626 17.34 -35.44 24.09
N HIS A 627 17.28 -36.38 23.18
CA HIS A 627 17.59 -36.13 21.77
C HIS A 627 16.45 -35.35 21.12
N THR A 628 16.82 -34.46 20.18
CA THR A 628 15.81 -33.68 19.44
C THR A 628 14.86 -34.61 18.69
N ASN A 629 13.55 -34.48 18.98
CA ASN A 629 12.48 -35.27 18.40
C ASN A 629 11.50 -34.46 17.56
N ILE A 630 11.84 -33.22 17.24
CA ILE A 630 11.03 -32.32 16.43
C ILE A 630 11.43 -32.46 14.96
N ASP A 631 10.43 -32.70 14.09
CA ASP A 631 10.61 -32.69 12.65
C ASP A 631 10.26 -31.30 12.08
N LEU A 632 11.20 -30.67 11.38
CA LEU A 632 11.00 -29.40 10.69
C LEU A 632 10.72 -29.58 9.18
N SER A 633 10.32 -30.76 8.72
CA SER A 633 10.08 -31.03 7.29
C SER A 633 8.81 -30.35 6.77
N ASN A 634 7.80 -30.17 7.61
CA ASN A 634 6.53 -29.53 7.24
C ASN A 634 6.74 -28.04 6.90
N ASP A 635 5.90 -27.50 6.01
CA ASP A 635 5.97 -26.10 5.60
C ASP A 635 5.22 -25.15 6.55
N LEU A 636 4.35 -25.67 7.42
CA LEU A 636 3.66 -24.88 8.43
C LEU A 636 3.82 -25.54 9.81
N ILE A 637 4.57 -24.88 10.68
CA ILE A 637 4.88 -25.39 12.02
C ILE A 637 4.61 -24.29 13.04
N ALA A 638 3.83 -24.63 14.06
CA ALA A 638 3.62 -23.75 15.20
C ALA A 638 4.14 -24.37 16.50
N PHE A 639 4.83 -23.59 17.30
CA PHE A 639 5.34 -23.96 18.60
C PHE A 639 4.46 -23.34 19.67
N ASN A 640 3.74 -24.17 20.42
CA ASN A 640 2.95 -23.71 21.57
C ASN A 640 3.89 -23.35 22.72
N LEU A 641 3.86 -22.08 23.09
CA LEU A 641 4.62 -21.53 24.20
C LEU A 641 3.72 -21.09 25.37
N GLN A 642 2.39 -21.26 25.26
CA GLN A 642 1.43 -20.72 26.21
C GLN A 642 1.72 -21.15 27.66
N GLU A 643 1.83 -22.44 27.91
CA GLU A 643 2.08 -22.93 29.28
C GLU A 643 3.45 -22.48 29.80
N LEU A 644 4.45 -22.44 28.94
CA LEU A 644 5.78 -21.91 29.27
C LEU A 644 5.72 -20.43 29.71
N LEU A 645 5.03 -19.60 28.94
CA LEU A 645 4.87 -18.17 29.21
C LEU A 645 4.04 -17.92 30.49
N TYR A 646 2.98 -18.70 30.68
CA TYR A 646 2.17 -18.60 31.92
C TYR A 646 2.82 -19.18 33.16
N SER A 647 3.90 -19.97 33.03
CA SER A 647 4.66 -20.49 34.18
C SER A 647 5.25 -19.37 35.07
N GLY A 648 5.38 -18.17 34.55
CA GLY A 648 6.01 -17.02 35.21
C GLY A 648 7.52 -17.18 35.43
N ASN A 649 8.12 -18.26 34.91
CA ASN A 649 9.56 -18.53 35.03
C ASN A 649 10.32 -17.87 33.87
N GLN A 650 10.64 -16.58 34.03
CA GLN A 650 11.28 -15.79 32.97
C GLN A 650 12.60 -16.39 32.48
N ARG A 651 13.40 -16.95 33.40
CA ARG A 651 14.62 -17.67 33.03
C ARG A 651 14.35 -18.81 32.06
N LEU A 652 13.34 -19.62 32.31
CA LEU A 652 12.99 -20.77 31.49
C LEU A 652 12.44 -20.33 30.13
N ILE A 653 11.59 -19.30 30.15
CA ILE A 653 11.08 -18.66 28.93
C ILE A 653 12.23 -18.19 28.02
N ASN A 654 13.17 -17.43 28.58
CA ASN A 654 14.32 -16.91 27.87
C ASN A 654 15.21 -18.03 27.32
N THR A 655 15.48 -19.05 28.14
CA THR A 655 16.33 -20.18 27.76
C THR A 655 15.72 -20.99 26.60
N GLN A 656 14.42 -21.31 26.68
CA GLN A 656 13.77 -22.10 25.63
C GLN A 656 13.54 -21.30 24.36
N THR A 657 13.22 -20.01 24.48
CA THR A 657 13.09 -19.12 23.31
C THR A 657 14.43 -18.99 22.57
N LEU A 658 15.54 -18.80 23.30
CA LEU A 658 16.87 -18.77 22.72
C LEU A 658 17.22 -20.11 22.04
N ASN A 659 16.91 -21.22 22.70
CA ASN A 659 17.11 -22.58 22.19
C ASN A 659 16.35 -22.81 20.88
N LEU A 660 15.04 -22.50 20.86
CA LEU A 660 14.19 -22.64 19.68
C LEU A 660 14.66 -21.73 18.54
N LEU A 661 14.85 -20.43 18.81
CA LEU A 661 15.26 -19.46 17.80
C LEU A 661 16.57 -19.87 17.12
N THR A 662 17.52 -20.37 17.91
CA THR A 662 18.80 -20.83 17.37
C THR A 662 18.64 -22.15 16.59
N TYR A 663 17.75 -23.04 17.00
CA TYR A 663 17.45 -24.28 16.29
C TYR A 663 16.88 -24.02 14.90
N LEU A 664 16.00 -23.03 14.76
CA LEU A 664 15.42 -22.65 13.46
C LEU A 664 16.46 -22.15 12.46
N ASN A 665 17.62 -21.65 12.91
CA ASN A 665 18.71 -21.27 12.01
C ASN A 665 19.17 -22.43 11.11
N ASN A 666 19.09 -23.67 11.58
CA ASN A 666 19.42 -24.85 10.75
C ASN A 666 18.50 -24.93 9.52
N SER A 667 17.20 -24.71 9.70
CA SER A 667 16.24 -24.70 8.60
C SER A 667 16.42 -23.51 7.65
N ILE A 668 16.76 -22.35 8.20
CA ILE A 668 17.02 -21.12 7.42
C ILE A 668 18.25 -21.31 6.53
N VAL A 669 19.34 -21.86 7.07
CA VAL A 669 20.57 -22.12 6.33
C VAL A 669 20.36 -23.20 5.27
N ALA A 670 19.67 -24.29 5.61
CA ALA A 670 19.33 -25.35 4.66
C ALA A 670 18.48 -24.82 3.49
N ASN A 671 17.51 -23.95 3.78
CA ASN A 671 16.71 -23.29 2.74
C ASN A 671 17.57 -22.46 1.79
N LYS A 672 18.54 -21.71 2.30
CA LYS A 672 19.48 -20.94 1.46
C LYS A 672 20.28 -21.85 0.53
N ILE A 673 20.87 -22.91 1.06
CA ILE A 673 21.67 -23.87 0.27
C ILE A 673 20.81 -24.47 -0.87
N ASN A 674 19.54 -24.72 -0.63
CA ASN A 674 18.62 -25.22 -1.64
C ASN A 674 18.25 -24.11 -2.66
N ASN A 675 18.03 -22.89 -2.19
CA ASN A 675 17.69 -21.74 -3.03
C ASN A 675 18.84 -21.34 -3.99
N ASP A 676 20.10 -21.56 -3.60
CA ASP A 676 21.25 -21.27 -4.44
C ASP A 676 21.38 -22.22 -5.65
N LYS A 677 20.64 -23.34 -5.63
CA LYS A 677 20.56 -24.34 -6.72
C LYS A 677 19.42 -24.10 -7.72
N VAL A 678 18.50 -23.17 -7.43
CA VAL A 678 17.30 -22.92 -8.23
C VAL A 678 17.25 -21.47 -8.73
N LYS A 679 16.43 -21.21 -9.75
CA LYS A 679 16.22 -19.85 -10.26
C LYS A 679 15.59 -18.95 -9.22
N LEU A 680 15.77 -17.64 -9.37
CA LEU A 680 15.25 -16.63 -8.43
C LEU A 680 13.72 -16.76 -8.22
N GLU A 681 12.97 -17.00 -9.30
CA GLU A 681 11.50 -17.17 -9.29
C GLU A 681 11.01 -18.43 -8.57
N ASP A 682 11.89 -19.45 -8.44
CA ASP A 682 11.59 -20.75 -7.80
C ASP A 682 12.08 -20.84 -6.36
N ARG A 683 12.68 -19.78 -5.85
CA ARG A 683 13.20 -19.77 -4.48
C ARG A 683 12.08 -19.92 -3.46
N LYS A 684 12.32 -20.74 -2.45
CA LYS A 684 11.41 -20.92 -1.32
C LYS A 684 11.74 -19.91 -0.23
N HIS A 685 10.72 -19.21 0.25
CA HIS A 685 10.85 -18.27 1.35
C HIS A 685 10.68 -18.96 2.70
N VAL A 686 11.23 -18.35 3.75
CA VAL A 686 11.02 -18.75 5.14
C VAL A 686 10.47 -17.56 5.92
N MET A 687 9.43 -17.78 6.71
CA MET A 687 8.81 -16.75 7.55
C MET A 687 8.79 -17.22 9.01
N ILE A 688 9.34 -16.41 9.90
CA ILE A 688 9.26 -16.62 11.34
C ILE A 688 8.30 -15.58 11.91
N ILE A 689 7.28 -16.04 12.60
CA ILE A 689 6.24 -15.21 13.20
C ILE A 689 6.35 -15.31 14.71
N ALA A 690 6.56 -14.19 15.39
CA ALA A 690 6.54 -14.07 16.84
C ALA A 690 5.32 -13.24 17.25
N ASP A 691 4.29 -13.93 17.70
CA ASP A 691 3.08 -13.28 18.24
C ASP A 691 3.30 -12.89 19.71
N GLU A 692 2.57 -11.86 20.15
CA GLU A 692 2.68 -11.24 21.48
C GLU A 692 4.14 -10.99 21.87
N PHE A 693 4.89 -10.37 20.94
CA PHE A 693 6.33 -10.22 21.01
C PHE A 693 6.80 -9.51 22.31
N HIS A 694 5.94 -8.71 22.96
CA HIS A 694 6.21 -8.08 24.24
C HIS A 694 6.46 -9.10 25.37
N LEU A 695 5.94 -10.33 25.29
CA LEU A 695 6.15 -11.38 26.30
C LEU A 695 7.59 -11.92 26.33
N PHE A 696 8.37 -11.63 25.29
CA PHE A 696 9.79 -12.01 25.22
C PHE A 696 10.74 -10.92 25.74
N ILE A 697 10.19 -9.83 26.30
CA ILE A 697 11.00 -8.75 26.90
C ILE A 697 11.29 -9.10 28.35
N ASP A 698 12.58 -9.05 28.69
CA ASP A 698 13.08 -9.19 30.06
C ASP A 698 14.06 -8.05 30.36
N GLU A 699 13.77 -7.27 31.39
CA GLU A 699 14.62 -6.15 31.83
C GLU A 699 16.00 -6.59 32.38
N ASN A 700 16.09 -7.84 32.83
CA ASN A 700 17.29 -8.38 33.44
C ASN A 700 18.13 -9.20 32.44
N ASN A 701 17.55 -9.63 31.31
CA ASN A 701 18.24 -10.47 30.33
C ASN A 701 17.86 -10.08 28.89
N PHE A 702 18.76 -9.43 28.17
CA PHE A 702 18.56 -8.97 26.80
C PHE A 702 18.99 -9.98 25.74
N GLU A 703 19.43 -11.20 26.09
CA GLU A 703 19.95 -12.16 25.13
C GLU A 703 18.89 -12.58 24.08
N VAL A 704 17.64 -12.74 24.48
CA VAL A 704 16.52 -13.05 23.56
C VAL A 704 16.31 -11.91 22.56
N LEU A 705 16.16 -10.67 23.04
CA LEU A 705 16.02 -9.49 22.17
C LEU A 705 17.22 -9.28 21.25
N ARG A 706 18.43 -9.53 21.76
CA ARG A 706 19.68 -9.46 20.99
C ARG A 706 19.67 -10.46 19.85
N ASN A 707 19.24 -11.70 20.10
CA ASN A 707 19.17 -12.74 19.07
C ASN A 707 18.10 -12.45 18.02
N PHE A 708 16.90 -11.97 18.42
CA PHE A 708 15.89 -11.47 17.45
C PHE A 708 16.44 -10.31 16.62
N GLY A 709 17.19 -9.38 17.22
CA GLY A 709 17.83 -8.28 16.52
C GLY A 709 18.88 -8.74 15.50
N GLN A 710 19.66 -9.77 15.84
CA GLN A 710 20.60 -10.40 14.91
C GLN A 710 19.87 -11.12 13.77
N LEU A 711 18.83 -11.87 14.09
CA LEU A 711 18.00 -12.53 13.09
C LEU A 711 17.37 -11.51 12.13
N ALA A 712 16.75 -10.43 12.64
CA ALA A 712 16.13 -9.39 11.83
C ALA A 712 17.10 -8.77 10.80
N ARG A 713 18.38 -8.60 11.17
CA ARG A 713 19.41 -8.07 10.26
C ARG A 713 19.83 -9.06 9.18
N ARG A 714 19.85 -10.36 9.48
CA ARG A 714 20.47 -11.40 8.65
C ARG A 714 19.49 -12.19 7.80
N ILE A 715 18.25 -12.37 8.26
CA ILE A 715 17.28 -13.31 7.69
C ILE A 715 16.99 -13.02 6.20
N ARG A 716 17.08 -11.76 5.78
CA ARG A 716 16.93 -11.36 4.37
C ARG A 716 17.89 -12.09 3.43
N LYS A 717 19.18 -12.25 3.84
CA LYS A 717 20.21 -12.94 3.05
C LYS A 717 19.86 -14.42 2.78
N TYR A 718 18.93 -14.95 3.56
CA TYR A 718 18.46 -16.34 3.52
C TYR A 718 17.07 -16.50 2.91
N SER A 719 16.62 -15.50 2.14
CA SER A 719 15.25 -15.43 1.59
C SER A 719 14.17 -15.54 2.67
N GLY A 720 14.45 -14.99 3.86
CA GLY A 720 13.56 -15.08 5.00
C GLY A 720 12.98 -13.74 5.44
N SER A 721 11.95 -13.83 6.27
CA SER A 721 11.23 -12.73 6.91
C SER A 721 11.01 -13.02 8.40
N LEU A 722 11.20 -12.01 9.24
CA LEU A 722 10.77 -12.00 10.63
C LEU A 722 9.53 -11.10 10.74
N VAL A 723 8.43 -11.66 11.22
CA VAL A 723 7.19 -10.93 11.52
C VAL A 723 7.04 -10.87 13.04
N VAL A 724 7.08 -9.69 13.59
CA VAL A 724 6.83 -9.44 15.02
C VAL A 724 5.48 -8.79 15.21
N ALA A 725 4.64 -9.35 16.07
CA ALA A 725 3.31 -8.83 16.33
C ALA A 725 3.14 -8.52 17.82
N THR A 726 2.57 -7.38 18.16
CA THR A 726 2.35 -6.96 19.55
C THR A 726 1.11 -6.10 19.69
N GLN A 727 0.50 -6.16 20.87
CA GLN A 727 -0.57 -5.26 21.28
C GLN A 727 -0.10 -4.18 22.26
N SER A 728 1.09 -4.30 22.84
CA SER A 728 1.68 -3.31 23.74
C SER A 728 2.97 -2.76 23.16
N VAL A 729 3.00 -1.48 22.84
CA VAL A 729 4.22 -0.79 22.37
C VAL A 729 5.03 -0.24 23.55
N LYS A 730 4.37 0.05 24.67
CA LYS A 730 4.99 0.62 25.86
C LYS A 730 6.12 -0.23 26.41
N ASP A 731 5.99 -1.56 26.33
CA ASP A 731 6.97 -2.50 26.86
C ASP A 731 8.32 -2.40 26.13
N PHE A 732 8.32 -1.87 24.90
CA PHE A 732 9.52 -1.67 24.09
C PHE A 732 10.25 -0.35 24.35
N VAL A 733 9.65 0.55 25.13
CA VAL A 733 10.23 1.87 25.48
C VAL A 733 10.41 2.05 26.99
N GLY A 734 10.15 1.02 27.79
CA GLY A 734 10.16 1.05 29.26
C GLY A 734 11.49 1.47 29.88
N SER A 735 12.63 1.05 29.31
CA SER A 735 13.96 1.48 29.72
C SER A 735 14.86 1.79 28.52
N GLN A 736 15.94 2.56 28.72
CA GLN A 736 16.87 2.92 27.63
C GLN A 736 17.55 1.68 27.01
N SER A 737 17.79 0.65 27.81
CA SER A 737 18.37 -0.61 27.34
C SER A 737 17.38 -1.39 26.47
N ILE A 738 16.12 -1.52 26.91
CA ILE A 738 15.05 -2.15 26.13
C ILE A 738 14.86 -1.38 24.82
N LEU A 739 14.72 -0.05 24.89
CA LEU A 739 14.54 0.80 23.70
C LEU A 739 15.66 0.59 22.67
N ARG A 740 16.91 0.48 23.09
CA ARG A 740 18.05 0.25 22.20
C ARG A 740 17.92 -1.08 21.45
N HIS A 741 17.59 -2.17 22.14
CA HIS A 741 17.45 -3.49 21.53
C HIS A 741 16.20 -3.60 20.67
N SER A 742 15.09 -3.04 21.12
CA SER A 742 13.82 -2.97 20.39
C SER A 742 13.97 -2.17 19.09
N THR A 743 14.59 -0.98 19.16
CA THR A 743 14.88 -0.15 17.98
C THR A 743 15.72 -0.93 16.95
N ALA A 744 16.65 -1.79 17.40
CA ALA A 744 17.44 -2.61 16.49
C ALA A 744 16.59 -3.65 15.74
N ILE A 745 15.49 -4.15 16.30
CA ILE A 745 14.55 -5.07 15.63
C ILE A 745 13.63 -4.29 14.71
N PHE A 746 12.92 -3.28 15.24
CA PHE A 746 11.88 -2.55 14.52
C PHE A 746 12.42 -1.71 13.36
N ASN A 747 13.63 -1.15 13.45
CA ASN A 747 14.28 -0.45 12.31
C ASN A 747 14.66 -1.40 11.16
N ASN A 748 14.73 -2.72 11.40
CA ASN A 748 14.91 -3.71 10.34
C ASN A 748 13.57 -4.23 9.78
N CYS A 749 12.43 -3.79 10.32
CA CYS A 749 11.11 -4.07 9.75
C CYS A 749 10.82 -3.07 8.63
N GLN A 750 10.88 -3.53 7.38
CA GLN A 750 10.54 -2.75 6.20
C GLN A 750 9.05 -2.36 6.23
N TYR A 751 8.22 -3.32 6.58
CA TYR A 751 6.77 -3.17 6.59
C TYR A 751 6.27 -2.93 8.01
N GLN A 752 5.37 -1.98 8.15
CA GLN A 752 4.72 -1.70 9.42
C GLN A 752 3.21 -1.67 9.18
N MET A 753 2.49 -2.61 9.82
CA MET A 753 1.04 -2.63 9.86
C MET A 753 0.58 -2.12 11.21
N ILE A 754 -0.02 -0.94 11.21
CA ILE A 754 -0.43 -0.27 12.43
C ILE A 754 -1.95 -0.21 12.42
N GLY A 755 -2.59 -0.94 13.32
CA GLY A 755 -4.04 -0.89 13.54
C GLY A 755 -4.42 0.15 14.60
N MET A 756 -5.58 -0.04 15.22
CA MET A 756 -6.06 0.84 16.29
C MET A 756 -5.04 0.94 17.44
N LEU A 757 -4.71 2.16 17.84
CA LEU A 757 -3.84 2.45 18.98
C LEU A 757 -4.55 3.35 19.99
N LYS A 758 -4.31 3.08 21.28
CA LYS A 758 -4.64 4.02 22.35
C LYS A 758 -3.59 5.12 22.43
N GLU A 759 -3.92 6.26 23.04
CA GLU A 759 -3.05 7.43 23.10
C GLU A 759 -1.64 7.12 23.63
N ASP A 760 -1.56 6.34 24.73
CA ASP A 760 -0.28 5.98 25.33
C ASP A 760 0.58 5.07 24.41
N ASP A 761 -0.04 4.10 23.72
CA ASP A 761 0.66 3.23 22.75
C ASP A 761 1.08 4.02 21.51
N LEU A 762 0.30 5.03 21.13
CA LEU A 762 0.67 5.94 20.03
C LEU A 762 1.91 6.78 20.41
N LEU A 763 2.00 7.29 21.65
CA LEU A 763 3.18 8.01 22.13
C LEU A 763 4.41 7.10 22.15
N ALA A 764 4.27 5.87 22.65
CA ALA A 764 5.34 4.86 22.64
C ALA A 764 5.77 4.50 21.21
N TYR A 765 4.82 4.36 20.26
CA TYR A 765 5.10 4.16 18.85
C TYR A 765 5.93 5.30 18.25
N LEU A 766 5.55 6.55 18.52
CA LEU A 766 6.30 7.73 18.03
C LEU A 766 7.72 7.78 18.59
N GLU A 767 7.93 7.29 19.80
CA GLU A 767 9.26 7.20 20.40
C GLU A 767 10.10 6.09 19.74
N LEU A 768 9.53 4.93 19.47
CA LEU A 768 10.19 3.78 18.85
C LEU A 768 10.57 4.06 17.38
N PHE A 769 9.72 4.79 16.66
CA PHE A 769 9.85 5.06 15.22
C PHE A 769 10.14 6.56 14.92
N LYS A 770 10.99 7.20 15.70
CA LYS A 770 11.33 8.64 15.53
C LYS A 770 11.78 9.04 14.13
N GLN A 771 12.37 8.10 13.37
CA GLN A 771 12.86 8.37 12.00
C GLN A 771 11.74 8.35 10.94
N ASN A 772 10.55 7.87 11.28
CA ASN A 772 9.39 7.77 10.38
C ASN A 772 8.13 8.36 11.02
N PRO A 773 8.10 9.68 11.25
CA PRO A 773 7.03 10.33 12.00
C PRO A 773 5.67 10.18 11.30
N LEU A 774 4.62 10.08 12.11
CA LEU A 774 3.25 10.09 11.64
C LEU A 774 2.73 11.54 11.56
N THR A 775 1.97 11.82 10.52
CA THR A 775 1.21 13.08 10.44
C THR A 775 0.04 13.08 11.42
N ASP A 776 -0.51 14.24 11.73
CA ASP A 776 -1.67 14.32 12.65
C ASP A 776 -2.90 13.60 12.09
N THR A 777 -3.08 13.62 10.78
CA THR A 777 -4.13 12.85 10.10
C THR A 777 -3.94 11.34 10.28
N GLN A 778 -2.71 10.84 10.18
CA GLN A 778 -2.39 9.42 10.42
C GLN A 778 -2.60 9.05 11.90
N LYS A 779 -2.19 9.90 12.84
CA LYS A 779 -2.45 9.70 14.27
C LYS A 779 -3.96 9.61 14.57
N ASN A 780 -4.75 10.55 14.04
CA ASN A 780 -6.20 10.56 14.19
C ASN A 780 -6.85 9.30 13.58
N PHE A 781 -6.38 8.86 12.42
CA PHE A 781 -6.82 7.60 11.82
C PHE A 781 -6.56 6.43 12.77
N LEU A 782 -5.34 6.29 13.31
CA LEU A 782 -4.99 5.19 14.20
C LEU A 782 -5.78 5.19 15.52
N MET A 783 -6.12 6.36 16.05
CA MET A 783 -6.98 6.47 17.25
C MET A 783 -8.45 6.13 16.98
N SER A 784 -8.90 6.24 15.73
CA SER A 784 -10.30 6.01 15.32
C SER A 784 -10.49 4.78 14.43
N ALA A 785 -9.43 4.05 14.10
CA ALA A 785 -9.47 2.89 13.21
C ALA A 785 -10.41 1.81 13.73
N ARG A 786 -11.17 1.21 12.83
CA ARG A 786 -12.08 0.11 13.13
C ARG A 786 -11.33 -1.22 13.09
N ARG A 787 -11.98 -2.27 13.59
CA ARG A 787 -11.44 -3.63 13.54
C ARG A 787 -11.11 -4.03 12.09
N GLY A 788 -9.86 -4.44 11.85
CA GLY A 788 -9.37 -4.84 10.53
C GLY A 788 -8.90 -3.67 9.65
N GLU A 789 -8.99 -2.44 10.10
CA GLU A 789 -8.41 -1.27 9.43
C GLU A 789 -6.98 -1.03 9.93
N PHE A 790 -6.05 -0.88 8.99
CA PHE A 790 -4.64 -0.66 9.28
C PHE A 790 -4.05 0.43 8.40
N LEU A 791 -3.06 1.12 8.95
CA LEU A 791 -2.10 1.90 8.18
C LEU A 791 -0.94 0.96 7.80
N LEU A 792 -0.81 0.64 6.53
CA LEU A 792 0.27 -0.18 5.99
C LEU A 792 1.37 0.72 5.43
N ASN A 793 2.49 0.81 6.13
CA ASN A 793 3.70 1.44 5.65
C ASN A 793 4.51 0.41 4.85
N ILE A 794 4.65 0.64 3.56
CA ILE A 794 5.41 -0.23 2.64
C ILE A 794 6.82 0.31 2.46
N ASP A 795 6.90 1.59 2.15
CA ASP A 795 8.15 2.33 1.99
C ASP A 795 7.94 3.84 2.23
N SER A 796 8.95 4.65 2.01
CA SER A 796 8.89 6.11 2.23
C SER A 796 7.85 6.84 1.37
N LYS A 797 7.36 6.22 0.29
CA LYS A 797 6.41 6.80 -0.67
C LYS A 797 5.01 6.19 -0.54
N ASN A 798 4.93 4.92 -0.14
CA ASN A 798 3.70 4.13 -0.13
C ASN A 798 3.25 3.87 1.31
N ARG A 799 2.30 4.66 1.76
CA ARG A 799 1.54 4.43 2.99
C ARG A 799 0.07 4.31 2.61
N LEU A 800 -0.55 3.19 2.95
CA LEU A 800 -1.91 2.85 2.52
C LEU A 800 -2.82 2.65 3.74
N ARG A 801 -4.06 3.09 3.62
CA ARG A 801 -5.11 2.72 4.57
C ARG A 801 -5.81 1.48 4.04
N ILE A 802 -5.55 0.35 4.65
CA ILE A 802 -6.07 -0.93 4.20
C ILE A 802 -7.13 -1.49 5.16
N TRP A 803 -8.19 -2.02 4.60
CA TRP A 803 -9.14 -2.86 5.32
C TRP A 803 -8.91 -4.32 4.91
N ILE A 804 -8.50 -5.14 5.87
CA ILE A 804 -8.18 -6.56 5.64
C ILE A 804 -9.47 -7.34 5.35
N ARG A 805 -9.48 -8.06 4.24
CA ARG A 805 -10.59 -8.90 3.81
C ARG A 805 -10.10 -10.28 3.42
N ALA A 806 -10.76 -11.32 3.92
CA ALA A 806 -10.52 -12.71 3.55
C ALA A 806 -11.73 -13.27 2.79
N THR A 807 -11.48 -14.19 1.86
CA THR A 807 -12.53 -14.99 1.19
C THR A 807 -13.16 -15.99 2.17
N GLU A 808 -14.24 -16.65 1.78
CA GLU A 808 -14.86 -17.71 2.61
C GLU A 808 -13.90 -18.87 2.84
N LEU A 809 -13.22 -19.30 1.78
CA LEU A 809 -12.23 -20.38 1.88
C LEU A 809 -11.06 -20.00 2.79
N GLU A 810 -10.53 -18.79 2.66
CA GLU A 810 -9.46 -18.31 3.56
C GLU A 810 -9.92 -18.33 5.02
N ARG A 811 -11.16 -17.92 5.32
CA ARG A 811 -11.71 -17.97 6.69
C ARG A 811 -11.85 -19.40 7.21
N GLU A 812 -12.29 -20.31 6.37
CA GLU A 812 -12.35 -21.74 6.71
C GLU A 812 -10.96 -22.28 7.03
N MET A 813 -9.97 -21.98 6.18
CA MET A 813 -8.57 -22.37 6.38
C MET A 813 -7.90 -21.69 7.59
N MET A 814 -8.41 -20.54 8.04
CA MET A 814 -8.01 -19.89 9.30
C MET A 814 -8.59 -20.60 10.54
N GLY A 815 -9.46 -21.59 10.36
CA GLY A 815 -10.18 -22.25 11.44
C GLY A 815 -11.29 -21.38 12.06
N GLU A 816 -11.71 -20.33 11.37
CA GLU A 816 -12.85 -19.49 11.72
C GLU A 816 -14.08 -19.98 10.93
N GLY A 817 -14.76 -21.02 11.42
CA GLY A 817 -16.09 -21.39 10.93
C GLY A 817 -17.06 -20.21 11.11
N GLU A 818 -18.16 -20.17 10.33
CA GLU A 818 -19.18 -19.11 10.26
C GLU A 818 -19.35 -18.32 11.56
N THR A 819 -18.64 -17.22 11.71
CA THR A 819 -19.01 -16.18 12.68
C THR A 819 -19.90 -15.19 11.94
N ARG A 820 -21.17 -15.25 12.29
CA ARG A 820 -22.25 -14.36 11.87
C ARG A 820 -21.90 -12.88 12.08
#